data_b5feaa6a3b6547b49e73498a5f74b42d
#
_entry.id   b5feaa6a3b6547b49e73498a5f74b42d
#
_cell.length_a   1.000
_cell.length_b   1.000
_cell.length_c   1.000
_cell.angle_alpha   90.00
_cell.angle_beta   90.00
_cell.angle_gamma   90.00
#
_symmetry.space_group_name_H-M   'P 1'
#
loop_
_entity.id
_entity.type
_entity.pdbx_description
1 polymer ?
#
loop_
_entity_poly.entity_id
_entity_poly.type
_entity_poly.pdbx_seq_one_letter_code
_entity_poly.pdbx_strand_id
1 'polypeptide(L)'
;SSFSQKVCLKFDDAFKEEALLLKSQLTSLLRCNVSDKDEETIIELKKMEVPITCQYPDEYYEIVIKNNRLTLKASDTHGIFNACQTLLALLDNMELTSSSLPNLHITDYPDMGHRGIMLDVARNFTKKADLLKLIDILSFYKMNVLHLHLSDDEAWRVEIPGLEELTEIASRRGHTTDEQMCLYPAYAWGWNETDTTSLANGYYSRSDFMDILKYAKERHIRVIPEIDIPGHSRAAIKAMNARYQKYIDTDQSKAEEYLLTDFADTSQYLSAQNFTDNVINVAMPSTYHFLEKVIDEIVRMYQDAGVELTAFHVGGDEVPEGIWEGSSICRTFMQENGLTKIRDLKDYFLEQILEMLDKRNIQAVGWQDIVMNPDNTVNEHFRNSKVLNYCWNTIPEQGGDEVPYKLANAGYPVILCNVGNFYLDMAYCYHVEEPGLRWGGYVDEYVTFDMLPFDIYKSLRRNLKGEPVDVKAASNGKQPLTKEGYQNIKGLSGQIWSETIRSFEQVEYYLFPKVFGLAERAWNVQPSWALSPDGKVYMDAKRKYNAGIIDYELPRLAKRGINFRVSPPGIMTRDGLLLANTAIPNAVIRYTTDGSEPTESSIQWQTPVVCNAPLIKAKAFYLGKESVTTVLFNR
;
A
#
# COMPACT_ATOMS: atom_id res chain seq x y z
N SER A 1 -2.55 30.60 25.33
CA SER A 1 -1.67 30.06 26.40
C SER A 1 -0.69 29.03 25.78
N SER A 2 0.54 29.01 26.29
CA SER A 2 1.53 28.00 25.86
C SER A 2 1.10 26.61 26.33
N PHE A 3 1.27 25.60 25.49
CA PHE A 3 1.10 24.20 25.87
C PHE A 3 2.18 23.84 26.90
N SER A 4 1.77 23.36 28.09
CA SER A 4 2.72 22.87 29.09
C SER A 4 3.06 21.42 28.82
N GLN A 5 4.34 21.07 28.88
CA GLN A 5 4.80 19.66 28.79
C GLN A 5 4.37 18.80 30.00
N LYS A 6 3.83 19.42 31.05
CA LYS A 6 3.21 18.70 32.15
C LYS A 6 1.72 18.52 31.85
N VAL A 7 1.33 17.28 31.61
CA VAL A 7 -0.01 16.91 31.15
C VAL A 7 -0.69 15.98 32.16
N CYS A 8 -1.91 16.35 32.55
CA CYS A 8 -2.83 15.44 33.22
C CYS A 8 -3.68 14.74 32.16
N LEU A 9 -3.66 13.41 32.12
CA LEU A 9 -4.48 12.62 31.24
C LEU A 9 -5.60 11.92 32.00
N LYS A 10 -6.86 12.26 31.66
CA LYS A 10 -8.08 11.66 32.21
C LYS A 10 -8.83 10.95 31.08
N PHE A 11 -9.50 9.86 31.37
CA PHE A 11 -10.23 9.10 30.35
C PHE A 11 -11.36 8.29 30.96
N ASP A 12 -12.41 8.09 30.17
CA ASP A 12 -13.45 7.11 30.47
C ASP A 12 -12.90 5.69 30.29
N ASP A 13 -13.29 4.73 31.13
CA ASP A 13 -12.76 3.35 31.13
C ASP A 13 -12.82 2.67 29.76
N ALA A 14 -13.82 3.01 28.94
CA ALA A 14 -13.97 2.50 27.58
C ALA A 14 -12.79 2.85 26.65
N PHE A 15 -12.00 3.85 26.98
CA PHE A 15 -10.89 4.37 26.16
C PHE A 15 -9.51 4.14 26.79
N LYS A 16 -9.40 3.18 27.69
CA LYS A 16 -8.16 2.91 28.43
C LYS A 16 -6.98 2.56 27.52
N GLU A 17 -7.20 1.74 26.50
CA GLU A 17 -6.12 1.33 25.58
C GLU A 17 -5.61 2.50 24.76
N GLU A 18 -6.51 3.31 24.21
CA GLU A 18 -6.17 4.52 23.43
C GLU A 18 -5.50 5.58 24.33
N ALA A 19 -5.92 5.70 25.57
CA ALA A 19 -5.29 6.61 26.53
C ALA A 19 -3.85 6.18 26.87
N LEU A 20 -3.60 4.89 27.03
CA LEU A 20 -2.25 4.37 27.25
C LEU A 20 -1.35 4.57 26.03
N LEU A 21 -1.88 4.36 24.82
CA LEU A 21 -1.16 4.64 23.58
C LEU A 21 -0.86 6.13 23.44
N LEU A 22 -1.85 7.01 23.67
CA LEU A 22 -1.65 8.45 23.65
C LEU A 22 -0.60 8.90 24.66
N LYS A 23 -0.63 8.37 25.89
CA LYS A 23 0.40 8.64 26.90
C LYS A 23 1.80 8.31 26.40
N SER A 24 1.97 7.11 25.80
CA SER A 24 3.24 6.69 25.21
C SER A 24 3.69 7.64 24.09
N GLN A 25 2.78 8.03 23.19
CA GLN A 25 3.07 8.94 22.08
C GLN A 25 3.41 10.36 22.55
N LEU A 26 2.68 10.91 23.52
CA LEU A 26 2.98 12.22 24.13
C LEU A 26 4.37 12.22 24.79
N THR A 27 4.73 11.12 25.45
CA THR A 27 6.04 10.99 26.11
C THR A 27 7.17 10.85 25.09
N SER A 28 7.02 9.96 24.12
CA SER A 28 8.10 9.63 23.15
C SER A 28 8.27 10.68 22.06
N LEU A 29 7.17 11.23 21.52
CA LEU A 29 7.21 12.16 20.39
C LEU A 29 7.34 13.63 20.83
N LEU A 30 6.68 14.00 21.93
CA LEU A 30 6.58 15.39 22.40
C LEU A 30 7.29 15.65 23.74
N ARG A 31 7.92 14.62 24.32
CA ARG A 31 8.65 14.70 25.59
C ARG A 31 7.80 15.21 26.76
N CYS A 32 6.49 14.95 26.72
CA CYS A 32 5.58 15.31 27.79
C CYS A 32 5.78 14.45 29.03
N ASN A 33 5.66 15.05 30.20
CA ASN A 33 5.50 14.33 31.46
C ASN A 33 4.01 14.16 31.72
N VAL A 34 3.51 12.93 31.54
CA VAL A 34 2.08 12.60 31.62
C VAL A 34 1.76 11.93 32.94
N SER A 35 0.87 12.53 33.74
CA SER A 35 0.42 12.03 35.05
C SER A 35 -1.12 11.93 35.11
N ASP A 36 -1.63 11.38 36.20
CA ASP A 36 -3.04 11.37 36.58
C ASP A 36 -3.43 12.53 37.53
N LYS A 37 -2.44 13.32 37.95
CA LYS A 37 -2.65 14.47 38.83
C LYS A 37 -2.98 15.71 38.02
N ASP A 38 -3.75 16.62 38.61
CA ASP A 38 -4.06 17.90 37.97
C ASP A 38 -2.77 18.70 37.68
N GLU A 39 -2.61 19.03 36.41
CA GLU A 39 -1.48 19.77 35.86
C GLU A 39 -1.98 21.01 35.06
N GLU A 40 -1.07 21.81 34.55
CA GLU A 40 -1.43 23.01 33.78
C GLU A 40 -2.20 22.70 32.49
N THR A 41 -1.89 21.58 31.85
CA THR A 41 -2.62 21.10 30.68
C THR A 41 -3.38 19.83 31.04
N ILE A 42 -4.66 19.80 30.74
CA ILE A 42 -5.54 18.67 30.99
C ILE A 42 -6.04 18.12 29.64
N ILE A 43 -5.80 16.83 29.40
CA ILE A 43 -6.36 16.10 28.26
C ILE A 43 -7.40 15.11 28.79
N GLU A 44 -8.60 15.15 28.25
CA GLU A 44 -9.71 14.29 28.66
C GLU A 44 -10.26 13.51 27.47
N LEU A 45 -10.33 12.18 27.60
CA LEU A 45 -10.99 11.29 26.61
C LEU A 45 -12.38 10.92 27.15
N LYS A 46 -13.43 11.35 26.46
CA LYS A 46 -14.82 11.22 26.92
C LYS A 46 -15.71 10.54 25.90
N LYS A 47 -16.60 9.70 26.39
CA LYS A 47 -17.66 9.09 25.56
C LYS A 47 -18.74 10.13 25.22
N MET A 48 -19.26 10.04 23.99
CA MET A 48 -20.36 10.86 23.51
C MET A 48 -21.31 10.05 22.63
N GLU A 49 -22.51 10.58 22.41
CA GLU A 49 -23.42 10.09 21.37
C GLU A 49 -23.12 10.83 20.04
N VAL A 50 -23.18 10.09 18.94
CA VAL A 50 -22.87 10.61 17.60
C VAL A 50 -24.13 11.09 16.90
N PRO A 51 -24.07 12.18 16.07
CA PRO A 51 -25.18 12.57 15.22
C PRO A 51 -25.63 11.43 14.30
N ILE A 52 -26.94 11.22 14.19
CA ILE A 52 -27.59 10.12 13.42
C ILE A 52 -27.22 10.17 11.93
N THR A 53 -26.78 11.30 11.42
CA THR A 53 -26.46 11.52 9.99
C THR A 53 -25.04 11.12 9.60
N CYS A 54 -24.21 10.63 10.54
CA CYS A 54 -22.83 10.24 10.25
C CYS A 54 -22.77 8.85 9.61
N GLN A 55 -22.08 8.72 8.48
CA GLN A 55 -21.94 7.45 7.75
C GLN A 55 -21.04 6.45 8.50
N TYR A 56 -20.01 6.93 9.21
CA TYR A 56 -19.07 6.11 9.99
C TYR A 56 -19.05 6.62 11.44
N PRO A 57 -20.09 6.31 12.22
CA PRO A 57 -20.24 6.84 13.59
C PRO A 57 -19.16 6.32 14.54
N ASP A 58 -18.60 5.15 14.28
CA ASP A 58 -17.50 4.54 15.03
C ASP A 58 -16.16 5.29 14.84
N GLU A 59 -16.01 6.03 13.74
CA GLU A 59 -14.81 6.82 13.44
C GLU A 59 -14.99 8.33 13.70
N TYR A 60 -16.20 8.77 14.03
CA TYR A 60 -16.52 10.18 14.33
C TYR A 60 -15.87 10.64 15.63
N TYR A 61 -15.39 11.87 15.65
CA TYR A 61 -14.85 12.48 16.84
C TYR A 61 -15.06 14.00 16.91
N GLU A 62 -14.95 14.53 18.14
CA GLU A 62 -14.86 15.96 18.42
C GLU A 62 -13.63 16.26 19.26
N ILE A 63 -13.00 17.40 19.01
CA ILE A 63 -11.95 17.97 19.85
C ILE A 63 -12.37 19.38 20.23
N VAL A 64 -12.39 19.66 21.54
CA VAL A 64 -12.64 20.99 22.07
C VAL A 64 -11.43 21.44 22.89
N ILE A 65 -10.81 22.53 22.48
CA ILE A 65 -9.69 23.14 23.19
C ILE A 65 -10.13 24.49 23.76
N LYS A 66 -10.07 24.62 25.07
CA LYS A 66 -10.41 25.84 25.79
C LYS A 66 -9.57 25.99 27.06
N ASN A 67 -8.80 27.07 27.14
CA ASN A 67 -8.02 27.41 28.35
C ASN A 67 -7.15 26.23 28.87
N ASN A 68 -6.32 25.64 28.02
CA ASN A 68 -5.46 24.48 28.34
C ASN A 68 -6.19 23.17 28.71
N ARG A 69 -7.50 23.12 28.56
CA ARG A 69 -8.28 21.89 28.65
C ARG A 69 -8.59 21.40 27.23
N LEU A 70 -8.17 20.19 26.94
CA LEU A 70 -8.31 19.52 25.65
C LEU A 70 -9.24 18.33 25.84
N THR A 71 -10.47 18.45 25.38
CA THR A 71 -11.46 17.39 25.52
C THR A 71 -11.66 16.71 24.16
N LEU A 72 -11.33 15.42 24.11
CA LEU A 72 -11.52 14.55 22.95
C LEU A 72 -12.76 13.70 23.22
N LYS A 73 -13.68 13.65 22.26
CA LYS A 73 -14.94 12.93 22.42
C LYS A 73 -15.21 12.05 21.22
N ALA A 74 -15.68 10.84 21.48
CA ALA A 74 -16.14 9.89 20.47
C ALA A 74 -17.16 8.91 21.06
N SER A 75 -17.90 8.19 20.21
CA SER A 75 -18.78 7.10 20.65
C SER A 75 -18.05 5.77 20.74
N ASP A 76 -16.94 5.63 20.00
CA ASP A 76 -16.18 4.38 19.86
C ASP A 76 -14.68 4.62 19.99
N THR A 77 -13.94 3.55 20.26
CA THR A 77 -12.49 3.56 20.40
C THR A 77 -11.78 4.01 19.14
N HIS A 78 -12.29 3.70 17.95
CA HIS A 78 -11.71 4.15 16.69
C HIS A 78 -11.81 5.68 16.53
N GLY A 79 -12.96 6.27 16.86
CA GLY A 79 -13.14 7.73 16.84
C GLY A 79 -12.21 8.44 17.81
N ILE A 80 -12.05 7.92 19.04
CA ILE A 80 -11.12 8.50 20.02
C ILE A 80 -9.67 8.36 19.57
N PHE A 81 -9.31 7.24 18.91
CA PHE A 81 -7.99 7.07 18.31
C PHE A 81 -7.72 8.14 17.23
N ASN A 82 -8.68 8.36 16.32
CA ASN A 82 -8.59 9.41 15.29
C ASN A 82 -8.43 10.81 15.92
N ALA A 83 -9.16 11.10 17.00
CA ALA A 83 -9.02 12.35 17.75
C ALA A 83 -7.60 12.50 18.35
N CYS A 84 -7.05 11.42 18.90
CA CYS A 84 -5.69 11.41 19.44
C CYS A 84 -4.64 11.72 18.36
N GLN A 85 -4.78 11.15 17.15
CA GLN A 85 -3.85 11.42 16.05
C GLN A 85 -3.96 12.89 15.57
N THR A 86 -5.16 13.44 15.50
CA THR A 86 -5.37 14.85 15.19
C THR A 86 -4.76 15.76 16.25
N LEU A 87 -4.93 15.43 17.53
CA LEU A 87 -4.32 16.18 18.62
C LEU A 87 -2.78 16.16 18.52
N LEU A 88 -2.17 15.00 18.32
CA LEU A 88 -0.72 14.88 18.15
C LEU A 88 -0.22 15.73 16.97
N ALA A 89 -0.96 15.76 15.85
CA ALA A 89 -0.63 16.59 14.71
C ALA A 89 -0.69 18.09 15.04
N LEU A 90 -1.69 18.53 15.79
CA LEU A 90 -1.79 19.92 16.25
C LEU A 90 -0.63 20.31 17.18
N LEU A 91 -0.29 19.44 18.13
CA LEU A 91 0.80 19.67 19.07
C LEU A 91 2.18 19.68 18.38
N ASP A 92 2.41 18.79 17.43
CA ASP A 92 3.63 18.80 16.60
C ASP A 92 3.76 20.12 15.82
N ASN A 93 2.68 20.59 15.21
CA ASN A 93 2.69 21.84 14.44
C ASN A 93 2.95 23.07 15.33
N MET A 94 2.40 23.06 16.53
CA MET A 94 2.67 24.13 17.52
C MET A 94 4.14 24.17 17.93
N GLU A 95 4.74 23.02 18.17
CA GLU A 95 6.17 22.93 18.52
C GLU A 95 7.05 23.44 17.37
N LEU A 96 6.73 23.04 16.11
CA LEU A 96 7.45 23.49 14.91
C LEU A 96 7.31 24.99 14.64
N THR A 97 6.14 25.58 14.93
CA THR A 97 5.85 26.99 14.66
C THR A 97 6.04 27.89 15.87
N SER A 98 6.38 27.32 17.04
CA SER A 98 6.46 28.02 18.33
C SER A 98 5.19 28.83 18.66
N SER A 99 4.04 28.33 18.19
CA SER A 99 2.75 28.99 18.37
C SER A 99 2.07 28.60 19.69
N SER A 100 1.10 29.40 20.13
CA SER A 100 0.29 29.07 21.31
C SER A 100 -0.91 28.21 20.92
N LEU A 101 -1.42 27.42 21.87
CA LEU A 101 -2.60 26.56 21.67
C LEU A 101 -3.85 27.44 21.53
N PRO A 102 -4.51 27.46 20.36
CA PRO A 102 -5.72 28.24 20.15
C PRO A 102 -6.93 27.60 20.84
N ASN A 103 -7.93 28.42 21.20
CA ASN A 103 -9.25 27.87 21.48
C ASN A 103 -9.87 27.44 20.15
N LEU A 104 -10.33 26.19 20.06
CA LEU A 104 -10.93 25.65 18.84
C LEU A 104 -11.93 24.52 19.13
N HIS A 105 -12.77 24.26 18.16
CA HIS A 105 -13.65 23.11 18.12
C HIS A 105 -13.51 22.42 16.76
N ILE A 106 -13.15 21.14 16.77
CA ILE A 106 -13.06 20.28 15.59
C ILE A 106 -14.14 19.22 15.70
N THR A 107 -14.83 18.99 14.60
CA THR A 107 -15.74 17.85 14.38
C THR A 107 -15.32 17.20 13.07
N ASP A 108 -15.04 15.91 13.08
CA ASP A 108 -14.54 15.26 11.89
C ASP A 108 -14.86 13.75 11.83
N TYR A 109 -14.87 13.20 10.62
CA TYR A 109 -15.07 11.79 10.31
C TYR A 109 -14.65 11.52 8.86
N PRO A 110 -14.30 10.27 8.50
CA PRO A 110 -13.91 9.95 7.13
C PRO A 110 -15.12 9.77 6.21
N ASP A 111 -14.90 10.00 4.91
CA ASP A 111 -15.87 9.67 3.87
C ASP A 111 -15.76 8.20 3.40
N MET A 112 -14.57 7.60 3.51
CA MET A 112 -14.33 6.20 3.13
C MET A 112 -13.96 5.34 4.35
N GLY A 113 -14.65 4.21 4.50
CA GLY A 113 -14.40 3.25 5.58
C GLY A 113 -13.16 2.38 5.33
N HIS A 114 -12.69 2.26 4.09
CA HIS A 114 -11.49 1.52 3.74
C HIS A 114 -10.43 2.47 3.19
N ARG A 115 -9.37 2.68 3.95
CA ARG A 115 -8.24 3.56 3.63
C ARG A 115 -6.96 2.75 3.78
N GLY A 116 -6.50 2.17 2.66
CA GLY A 116 -5.51 1.11 2.70
C GLY A 116 -4.18 1.44 2.04
N ILE A 117 -3.16 0.71 2.49
CA ILE A 117 -1.89 0.55 1.80
C ILE A 117 -1.60 -0.94 1.67
N MET A 118 -1.21 -1.39 0.48
CA MET A 118 -0.64 -2.70 0.25
C MET A 118 0.88 -2.61 0.24
N LEU A 119 1.53 -3.55 0.92
CA LEU A 119 2.97 -3.76 0.84
C LEU A 119 3.27 -5.17 0.33
N ASP A 120 3.99 -5.25 -0.77
CA ASP A 120 4.60 -6.47 -1.25
C ASP A 120 5.84 -6.79 -0.41
N VAL A 121 5.83 -7.93 0.26
CA VAL A 121 6.97 -8.44 1.04
C VAL A 121 7.61 -9.66 0.38
N ALA A 122 7.03 -10.13 -0.72
CA ALA A 122 7.50 -11.32 -1.43
C ALA A 122 8.72 -11.03 -2.31
N ARG A 123 8.66 -10.01 -3.17
CA ARG A 123 9.77 -9.69 -4.08
C ARG A 123 11.00 -9.26 -3.33
N ASN A 124 10.87 -8.30 -2.43
CA ASN A 124 11.89 -7.95 -1.45
C ASN A 124 11.24 -7.82 -0.07
N PHE A 125 11.87 -8.43 0.92
CA PHE A 125 11.29 -8.58 2.26
C PHE A 125 11.39 -7.30 3.08
N THR A 126 10.35 -7.01 3.84
CA THR A 126 10.35 -5.98 4.88
C THR A 126 10.42 -6.64 6.25
N LYS A 127 11.46 -6.35 7.02
CA LYS A 127 11.67 -6.95 8.34
C LYS A 127 10.56 -6.53 9.31
N LYS A 128 10.28 -7.37 10.32
CA LYS A 128 9.24 -7.10 11.34
C LYS A 128 9.36 -5.70 11.95
N ALA A 129 10.56 -5.29 12.37
CA ALA A 129 10.75 -3.98 13.00
C ALA A 129 10.35 -2.82 12.07
N ASP A 130 10.68 -2.92 10.78
CA ASP A 130 10.33 -1.94 9.77
C ASP A 130 8.83 -1.95 9.47
N LEU A 131 8.21 -3.14 9.47
CA LEU A 131 6.76 -3.27 9.30
C LEU A 131 6.00 -2.65 10.47
N LEU A 132 6.47 -2.81 11.71
CA LEU A 132 5.88 -2.13 12.88
C LEU A 132 6.01 -0.60 12.75
N LYS A 133 7.15 -0.11 12.26
CA LYS A 133 7.33 1.33 11.95
C LYS A 133 6.35 1.80 10.87
N LEU A 134 6.11 0.99 9.82
CA LEU A 134 5.12 1.30 8.79
C LEU A 134 3.70 1.41 9.39
N ILE A 135 3.34 0.52 10.30
CA ILE A 135 2.05 0.56 11.00
C ILE A 135 1.90 1.87 11.79
N ASP A 136 2.94 2.32 12.50
CA ASP A 136 2.94 3.63 13.16
C ASP A 136 2.73 4.77 12.17
N ILE A 137 3.48 4.76 11.06
CA ILE A 137 3.37 5.77 9.99
C ILE A 137 1.94 5.85 9.45
N LEU A 138 1.34 4.71 9.11
CA LEU A 138 -0.03 4.66 8.59
C LEU A 138 -1.04 5.18 9.62
N SER A 139 -0.85 4.84 10.88
CA SER A 139 -1.74 5.28 11.97
C SER A 139 -1.74 6.79 12.16
N PHE A 140 -0.60 7.46 11.98
CA PHE A 140 -0.49 8.92 12.08
C PHE A 140 -1.38 9.65 11.08
N TYR A 141 -1.61 9.05 9.92
CA TYR A 141 -2.43 9.61 8.85
C TYR A 141 -3.82 8.95 8.76
N LYS A 142 -4.24 8.25 9.82
CA LYS A 142 -5.57 7.61 9.93
C LYS A 142 -5.89 6.62 8.80
N MET A 143 -4.86 6.00 8.22
CA MET A 143 -5.04 4.82 7.39
C MET A 143 -5.45 3.66 8.28
N ASN A 144 -6.39 2.81 7.84
CA ASN A 144 -6.98 1.77 8.68
C ASN A 144 -6.88 0.35 8.11
N VAL A 145 -6.20 0.19 6.98
CA VAL A 145 -5.96 -1.12 6.35
C VAL A 145 -4.51 -1.25 5.92
N LEU A 146 -3.87 -2.32 6.35
CA LEU A 146 -2.60 -2.80 5.81
C LEU A 146 -2.84 -4.12 5.10
N HIS A 147 -2.73 -4.12 3.78
CA HIS A 147 -2.80 -5.30 2.94
C HIS A 147 -1.39 -5.85 2.74
N LEU A 148 -1.12 -7.07 3.19
CA LEU A 148 0.18 -7.72 3.07
C LEU A 148 0.16 -8.77 1.96
N HIS A 149 0.90 -8.53 0.91
CA HIS A 149 1.16 -9.46 -0.18
C HIS A 149 2.27 -10.42 0.25
N LEU A 150 1.87 -11.57 0.86
CA LEU A 150 2.74 -12.46 1.61
C LEU A 150 3.40 -13.54 0.76
N SER A 151 2.92 -13.76 -0.45
CA SER A 151 3.46 -14.76 -1.37
C SER A 151 3.37 -14.29 -2.81
N ASP A 152 4.35 -14.70 -3.61
CA ASP A 152 4.39 -14.48 -5.05
C ASP A 152 5.33 -15.52 -5.70
N ASP A 153 5.72 -15.30 -6.95
CA ASP A 153 6.62 -16.19 -7.68
C ASP A 153 8.01 -16.26 -7.03
N GLU A 154 8.46 -15.18 -6.40
CA GLU A 154 9.84 -15.02 -5.93
C GLU A 154 10.05 -15.34 -4.46
N ALA A 155 8.99 -15.41 -3.66
CA ALA A 155 9.08 -15.85 -2.27
C ALA A 155 7.72 -16.12 -1.60
N TRP A 156 7.80 -16.85 -0.49
CA TRP A 156 6.76 -17.04 0.51
C TRP A 156 7.23 -16.48 1.86
N ARG A 157 6.43 -15.65 2.53
CA ARG A 157 6.92 -14.82 3.65
C ARG A 157 6.24 -15.04 5.00
N VAL A 158 5.38 -16.04 5.14
CA VAL A 158 4.71 -16.33 6.42
C VAL A 158 4.87 -17.80 6.78
N GLU A 159 5.26 -18.08 8.01
CA GLU A 159 5.36 -19.45 8.52
C GLU A 159 3.98 -20.11 8.57
N ILE A 160 3.87 -21.30 8.01
CA ILE A 160 2.69 -22.16 8.08
C ILE A 160 3.10 -23.45 8.80
N PRO A 161 2.73 -23.63 10.08
CA PRO A 161 3.04 -24.84 10.82
C PRO A 161 2.58 -26.11 10.09
N GLY A 162 3.47 -27.07 9.91
CA GLY A 162 3.23 -28.30 9.15
C GLY A 162 3.55 -28.22 7.66
N LEU A 163 3.91 -27.04 7.16
CA LEU A 163 4.39 -26.81 5.79
C LEU A 163 5.71 -26.04 5.82
N GLU A 164 6.70 -26.60 6.51
CA GLU A 164 7.99 -25.95 6.79
C GLU A 164 8.74 -25.57 5.53
N GLU A 165 8.56 -26.31 4.43
CA GLU A 165 9.21 -26.06 3.14
C GLU A 165 8.86 -24.69 2.57
N LEU A 166 7.68 -24.11 2.90
CA LEU A 166 7.29 -22.78 2.48
C LEU A 166 8.24 -21.68 2.99
N THR A 167 8.81 -21.86 4.19
CA THR A 167 9.77 -20.90 4.75
C THR A 167 11.21 -21.39 4.73
N GLU A 168 11.46 -22.70 4.86
CA GLU A 168 12.83 -23.25 4.78
C GLU A 168 13.43 -23.09 3.38
N ILE A 169 12.61 -23.17 2.33
CA ILE A 169 13.03 -23.15 0.93
C ILE A 169 12.57 -21.86 0.24
N ALA A 170 11.26 -21.59 0.27
CA ALA A 170 10.66 -20.53 -0.53
C ALA A 170 10.76 -19.13 0.08
N SER A 171 11.33 -18.97 1.28
CA SER A 171 11.67 -17.66 1.82
C SER A 171 13.10 -17.21 1.53
N ARG A 172 13.85 -17.98 0.77
CA ARG A 172 15.27 -17.76 0.51
C ARG A 172 15.58 -17.88 -0.98
N ARG A 173 16.51 -17.05 -1.44
CA ARG A 173 17.02 -17.07 -2.82
C ARG A 173 18.54 -17.23 -2.84
N GLY A 174 19.03 -17.99 -3.79
CA GLY A 174 20.45 -18.28 -3.94
C GLY A 174 20.77 -19.00 -5.24
N HIS A 175 22.02 -19.30 -5.48
CA HIS A 175 22.44 -20.11 -6.62
C HIS A 175 21.98 -21.55 -6.42
N THR A 176 21.16 -22.03 -7.32
CA THR A 176 20.61 -23.39 -7.31
C THR A 176 20.35 -23.87 -8.73
N THR A 177 20.29 -25.17 -8.93
CA THR A 177 19.98 -25.79 -10.23
C THR A 177 18.62 -26.49 -10.22
N ASP A 178 18.03 -26.73 -9.06
CA ASP A 178 16.84 -27.55 -8.87
C ASP A 178 15.81 -26.94 -7.91
N GLU A 179 16.13 -25.84 -7.26
CA GLU A 179 15.28 -25.13 -6.29
C GLU A 179 14.75 -26.00 -5.12
N GLN A 180 15.51 -27.01 -4.73
CA GLN A 180 15.14 -27.86 -3.59
C GLN A 180 15.56 -27.28 -2.23
N MET A 181 16.50 -26.32 -2.21
CA MET A 181 17.03 -25.69 -0.99
C MET A 181 16.74 -24.20 -0.90
N CYS A 182 16.57 -23.53 -2.03
CA CYS A 182 16.22 -22.13 -2.15
C CYS A 182 15.67 -21.86 -3.55
N LEU A 183 15.08 -20.68 -3.76
CA LEU A 183 14.63 -20.24 -5.07
C LEU A 183 15.74 -19.53 -5.85
N TYR A 184 15.54 -19.32 -7.16
CA TYR A 184 16.45 -18.52 -7.98
C TYR A 184 16.54 -17.08 -7.52
N PRO A 185 17.69 -16.40 -7.74
CA PRO A 185 17.80 -14.95 -7.54
C PRO A 185 16.79 -14.17 -8.39
N ALA A 186 16.32 -13.05 -7.85
CA ALA A 186 15.42 -12.16 -8.56
C ALA A 186 15.73 -10.69 -8.20
N TYR A 187 15.46 -9.77 -9.12
CA TYR A 187 15.60 -8.31 -8.92
C TYR A 187 16.96 -7.88 -8.37
N ALA A 188 18.04 -8.49 -8.87
CA ALA A 188 19.44 -8.29 -8.45
C ALA A 188 19.72 -8.65 -6.97
N TRP A 189 18.85 -9.41 -6.31
CA TRP A 189 19.00 -9.90 -4.95
C TRP A 189 18.91 -11.43 -4.86
N GLY A 190 19.52 -11.98 -3.81
CA GLY A 190 19.40 -13.41 -3.54
C GLY A 190 20.54 -14.24 -4.14
N TRP A 191 21.77 -13.76 -4.07
CA TRP A 191 22.94 -14.50 -4.49
C TRP A 191 23.42 -15.50 -3.44
N ASN A 192 22.98 -15.33 -2.18
CA ASN A 192 23.35 -16.20 -1.07
C ASN A 192 22.13 -16.40 -0.16
N GLU A 193 21.59 -17.61 -0.13
CA GLU A 193 20.43 -18.02 0.64
C GLU A 193 20.65 -17.96 2.17
N THR A 194 21.89 -17.86 2.62
CA THR A 194 22.21 -17.74 4.05
C THR A 194 22.42 -16.30 4.52
N ASP A 195 22.41 -15.33 3.61
CA ASP A 195 22.60 -13.92 3.94
C ASP A 195 21.34 -13.34 4.60
N THR A 196 21.37 -13.16 5.92
CA THR A 196 20.28 -12.59 6.71
C THR A 196 20.15 -11.07 6.58
N THR A 197 21.10 -10.40 5.92
CA THR A 197 21.06 -8.96 5.65
C THR A 197 20.38 -8.63 4.33
N SER A 198 20.33 -9.59 3.41
CA SER A 198 19.67 -9.44 2.11
C SER A 198 18.13 -9.40 2.26
N LEU A 199 17.50 -8.48 1.54
CA LEU A 199 16.03 -8.41 1.45
C LEU A 199 15.43 -9.54 0.58
N ALA A 200 16.26 -10.35 -0.08
CA ALA A 200 15.81 -11.56 -0.75
C ALA A 200 15.31 -12.62 0.24
N ASN A 201 15.87 -12.64 1.45
CA ASN A 201 15.71 -13.68 2.43
C ASN A 201 14.95 -13.17 3.66
N GLY A 202 14.06 -13.98 4.17
CA GLY A 202 13.33 -13.70 5.39
C GLY A 202 11.85 -14.09 5.30
N TYR A 203 11.25 -14.20 6.46
CA TYR A 203 9.83 -14.47 6.62
C TYR A 203 9.38 -14.03 8.01
N TYR A 204 8.09 -13.86 8.19
CA TYR A 204 7.49 -13.68 9.50
C TYR A 204 7.22 -15.05 10.11
N SER A 205 7.84 -15.34 11.26
CA SER A 205 7.46 -16.50 12.05
C SER A 205 6.02 -16.36 12.52
N ARG A 206 5.43 -17.46 12.99
CA ARG A 206 4.09 -17.42 13.59
C ARG A 206 4.01 -16.37 14.71
N SER A 207 5.01 -16.32 15.56
CA SER A 207 5.12 -15.32 16.64
C SER A 207 5.24 -13.91 16.10
N ASP A 208 6.09 -13.68 15.09
CA ASP A 208 6.25 -12.37 14.46
C ASP A 208 4.93 -11.86 13.85
N PHE A 209 4.22 -12.74 13.15
CA PHE A 209 2.97 -12.37 12.51
C PHE A 209 1.88 -12.03 13.54
N MET A 210 1.79 -12.80 14.64
CA MET A 210 0.89 -12.50 15.76
C MET A 210 1.22 -11.15 16.42
N ASP A 211 2.49 -10.82 16.60
CA ASP A 211 2.90 -9.52 17.15
C ASP A 211 2.53 -8.38 16.21
N ILE A 212 2.70 -8.56 14.89
CA ILE A 212 2.26 -7.59 13.87
C ILE A 212 0.75 -7.35 13.98
N LEU A 213 -0.05 -8.42 14.09
CA LEU A 213 -1.51 -8.31 14.20
C LEU A 213 -1.94 -7.55 15.45
N LYS A 214 -1.34 -7.84 16.61
CA LYS A 214 -1.61 -7.14 17.86
C LYS A 214 -1.25 -5.65 17.77
N TYR A 215 -0.06 -5.37 17.25
CA TYR A 215 0.45 -4.00 17.10
C TYR A 215 -0.45 -3.15 16.18
N ALA A 216 -0.90 -3.75 15.08
CA ALA A 216 -1.84 -3.10 14.15
C ALA A 216 -3.21 -2.86 14.80
N LYS A 217 -3.74 -3.85 15.54
CA LYS A 217 -5.02 -3.73 16.25
C LYS A 217 -5.02 -2.56 17.25
N GLU A 218 -3.97 -2.41 18.04
CA GLU A 218 -3.81 -1.30 18.98
C GLU A 218 -3.84 0.07 18.31
N ARG A 219 -3.55 0.12 17.00
CA ARG A 219 -3.53 1.33 16.17
C ARG A 219 -4.71 1.42 15.21
N HIS A 220 -5.76 0.63 15.46
CA HIS A 220 -6.97 0.57 14.63
C HIS A 220 -6.70 0.31 13.15
N ILE A 221 -5.66 -0.50 12.86
CA ILE A 221 -5.32 -0.95 11.51
C ILE A 221 -5.68 -2.43 11.37
N ARG A 222 -6.53 -2.72 10.41
CA ARG A 222 -6.88 -4.08 10.00
C ARG A 222 -5.82 -4.61 9.04
N VAL A 223 -5.25 -5.77 9.34
CA VAL A 223 -4.33 -6.47 8.44
C VAL A 223 -5.12 -7.44 7.56
N ILE A 224 -5.00 -7.29 6.25
CA ILE A 224 -5.57 -8.22 5.26
C ILE A 224 -4.41 -9.04 4.69
N PRO A 225 -4.35 -10.36 4.98
CA PRO A 225 -3.34 -11.23 4.39
C PRO A 225 -3.70 -11.57 2.95
N GLU A 226 -2.70 -11.63 2.08
CA GLU A 226 -2.86 -12.12 0.72
C GLU A 226 -1.96 -13.31 0.45
N ILE A 227 -2.55 -14.36 -0.08
CA ILE A 227 -1.88 -15.46 -0.77
C ILE A 227 -2.38 -15.46 -2.20
N ASP A 228 -1.51 -15.15 -3.14
CA ASP A 228 -1.88 -14.99 -4.54
C ASP A 228 -2.00 -16.34 -5.23
N ILE A 229 -3.16 -16.60 -5.81
CA ILE A 229 -3.56 -17.87 -6.45
C ILE A 229 -4.56 -17.60 -7.60
N PRO A 230 -4.62 -18.42 -8.65
CA PRO A 230 -3.81 -19.60 -8.94
C PRO A 230 -2.48 -19.28 -9.64
N GLY A 231 -2.31 -18.07 -10.20
CA GLY A 231 -1.06 -17.54 -10.70
C GLY A 231 -0.21 -16.95 -9.58
N HIS A 232 0.94 -16.37 -9.89
CA HIS A 232 1.86 -15.81 -8.89
C HIS A 232 2.20 -16.77 -7.74
N SER A 233 2.16 -18.09 -8.02
CA SER A 233 2.25 -19.14 -7.00
C SER A 233 3.55 -19.95 -7.07
N ARG A 234 4.55 -19.49 -7.82
CA ARG A 234 5.77 -20.25 -8.08
C ARG A 234 6.52 -20.64 -6.81
N ALA A 235 6.63 -19.74 -5.84
CA ALA A 235 7.29 -20.03 -4.56
C ALA A 235 6.62 -21.20 -3.82
N ALA A 236 5.28 -21.21 -3.73
CA ALA A 236 4.52 -22.30 -3.14
C ALA A 236 4.69 -23.60 -3.93
N ILE A 237 4.65 -23.53 -5.26
CA ILE A 237 4.85 -24.70 -6.15
C ILE A 237 6.22 -25.33 -5.90
N LYS A 238 7.29 -24.53 -5.88
CA LYS A 238 8.65 -25.05 -5.65
C LYS A 238 8.81 -25.65 -4.25
N ALA A 239 8.24 -25.02 -3.23
CA ALA A 239 8.25 -25.58 -1.87
C ALA A 239 7.54 -26.93 -1.79
N MET A 240 6.37 -27.07 -2.41
CA MET A 240 5.63 -28.34 -2.40
C MET A 240 6.26 -29.39 -3.30
N ASN A 241 6.91 -29.02 -4.40
CA ASN A 241 7.74 -29.92 -5.20
C ASN A 241 8.93 -30.47 -4.40
N ALA A 242 9.60 -29.62 -3.63
CA ALA A 242 10.69 -30.06 -2.74
C ALA A 242 10.18 -31.00 -1.63
N ARG A 243 9.00 -30.73 -1.06
CA ARG A 243 8.33 -31.65 -0.13
C ARG A 243 8.02 -32.99 -0.78
N TYR A 244 7.52 -33.01 -2.02
CA TYR A 244 7.29 -34.21 -2.77
C TYR A 244 8.57 -35.06 -2.92
N GLN A 245 9.67 -34.44 -3.36
CA GLN A 245 10.96 -35.12 -3.50
C GLN A 245 11.49 -35.67 -2.16
N LYS A 246 11.26 -34.96 -1.08
CA LYS A 246 11.71 -35.37 0.26
C LYS A 246 11.01 -36.64 0.75
N TYR A 247 9.76 -36.89 0.40
CA TYR A 247 8.94 -37.96 0.98
C TYR A 247 8.55 -39.06 0.03
N ILE A 248 8.68 -38.91 -1.31
CA ILE A 248 8.13 -39.87 -2.30
C ILE A 248 8.67 -41.27 -2.13
N ASP A 249 9.91 -41.45 -1.73
CA ASP A 249 10.53 -42.76 -1.54
C ASP A 249 10.21 -43.40 -0.18
N THR A 250 9.67 -42.67 0.77
CA THR A 250 9.42 -43.13 2.14
C THR A 250 7.96 -43.10 2.54
N ASP A 251 7.20 -42.11 2.06
CA ASP A 251 5.79 -41.88 2.40
C ASP A 251 5.09 -41.16 1.24
N GLN A 252 4.55 -41.91 0.30
CA GLN A 252 3.88 -41.38 -0.88
C GLN A 252 2.69 -40.49 -0.51
N SER A 253 1.91 -40.86 0.50
CA SER A 253 0.75 -40.07 0.94
C SER A 253 1.17 -38.68 1.42
N LYS A 254 2.23 -38.61 2.21
CA LYS A 254 2.80 -37.35 2.69
C LYS A 254 3.44 -36.51 1.58
N ALA A 255 4.05 -37.19 0.58
CA ALA A 255 4.63 -36.50 -0.59
C ALA A 255 3.56 -35.80 -1.44
N GLU A 256 2.39 -36.42 -1.60
CA GLU A 256 1.33 -35.96 -2.51
C GLU A 256 0.26 -35.10 -1.82
N GLU A 257 0.20 -35.09 -0.48
CA GLU A 257 -0.89 -34.50 0.30
C GLU A 257 -1.18 -33.02 -0.05
N TYR A 258 -0.12 -32.24 -0.32
CA TYR A 258 -0.20 -30.81 -0.60
C TYR A 258 0.42 -30.43 -1.95
N LEU A 259 0.57 -31.42 -2.85
CA LEU A 259 1.18 -31.18 -4.15
C LEU A 259 0.34 -30.22 -5.00
N LEU A 260 1.01 -29.26 -5.64
CA LEU A 260 0.38 -28.22 -6.46
C LEU A 260 0.65 -28.40 -7.96
N THR A 261 1.50 -29.37 -8.32
CA THR A 261 2.00 -29.59 -9.68
C THR A 261 1.50 -30.91 -10.24
N ASP A 262 0.94 -30.87 -11.44
CA ASP A 262 0.82 -32.04 -12.32
C ASP A 262 2.12 -32.16 -13.12
N PHE A 263 3.00 -33.10 -12.75
CA PHE A 263 4.31 -33.27 -13.40
C PHE A 263 4.21 -33.75 -14.86
N ALA A 264 3.05 -34.22 -15.29
CA ALA A 264 2.80 -34.62 -16.67
C ALA A 264 2.18 -33.52 -17.52
N ASP A 265 1.92 -32.34 -16.94
CA ASP A 265 1.36 -31.20 -17.65
C ASP A 265 2.36 -30.66 -18.67
N THR A 266 1.95 -30.61 -19.94
CA THR A 266 2.75 -30.10 -21.07
C THR A 266 2.29 -28.71 -21.52
N SER A 267 1.49 -28.01 -20.74
CA SER A 267 0.99 -26.66 -21.04
C SER A 267 2.13 -25.68 -21.34
N GLN A 268 1.92 -24.84 -22.33
CA GLN A 268 2.86 -23.79 -22.72
C GLN A 268 2.25 -22.42 -22.44
N TYR A 269 2.87 -21.69 -21.54
CA TYR A 269 2.44 -20.33 -21.21
C TYR A 269 3.61 -19.46 -20.74
N LEU A 270 3.39 -18.17 -20.76
CA LEU A 270 4.33 -17.17 -20.23
C LEU A 270 3.57 -16.14 -19.39
N SER A 271 3.93 -16.00 -18.12
CA SER A 271 3.35 -14.98 -17.25
C SER A 271 3.84 -13.58 -17.57
N ALA A 272 3.19 -12.58 -17.02
CA ALA A 272 3.60 -11.17 -17.17
C ALA A 272 5.05 -10.92 -16.72
N GLN A 273 5.55 -11.71 -15.74
CA GLN A 273 6.94 -11.65 -15.26
C GLN A 273 7.86 -12.68 -15.90
N ASN A 274 7.43 -13.28 -17.02
CA ASN A 274 8.18 -14.24 -17.83
C ASN A 274 8.41 -15.63 -17.17
N PHE A 275 7.57 -16.03 -16.23
CA PHE A 275 7.57 -17.39 -15.69
C PHE A 275 6.70 -18.34 -16.55
N THR A 276 7.10 -19.60 -16.58
CA THR A 276 6.41 -20.69 -17.30
C THR A 276 5.89 -21.78 -16.36
N ASP A 277 6.07 -21.60 -15.05
CA ASP A 277 5.85 -22.61 -14.01
C ASP A 277 5.25 -22.03 -12.71
N ASN A 278 4.41 -20.97 -12.83
CA ASN A 278 3.91 -20.21 -11.69
C ASN A 278 2.41 -20.37 -11.41
N VAL A 279 1.73 -21.31 -12.08
CA VAL A 279 0.29 -21.56 -11.91
C VAL A 279 0.04 -22.92 -11.29
N ILE A 280 -0.71 -22.98 -10.18
CA ILE A 280 -1.07 -24.22 -9.52
C ILE A 280 -2.09 -25.02 -10.34
N ASN A 281 -2.06 -26.34 -10.24
CA ASN A 281 -3.09 -27.21 -10.85
C ASN A 281 -4.34 -27.20 -9.98
N VAL A 282 -5.45 -26.76 -10.52
CA VAL A 282 -6.72 -26.55 -9.78
C VAL A 282 -7.69 -27.73 -9.87
N ALA A 283 -7.32 -28.81 -10.59
CA ALA A 283 -8.10 -30.04 -10.67
C ALA A 283 -7.62 -31.14 -9.70
N MET A 284 -6.50 -30.90 -9.01
CA MET A 284 -5.94 -31.85 -8.03
C MET A 284 -6.55 -31.62 -6.64
N PRO A 285 -7.05 -32.67 -5.95
CA PRO A 285 -7.53 -32.53 -4.57
C PRO A 285 -6.48 -31.98 -3.59
N SER A 286 -5.21 -32.30 -3.80
CA SER A 286 -4.08 -31.84 -2.99
C SER A 286 -3.94 -30.30 -2.98
N THR A 287 -4.29 -29.63 -4.05
CA THR A 287 -4.33 -28.17 -4.14
C THR A 287 -5.29 -27.57 -3.10
N TYR A 288 -6.46 -28.16 -2.96
CA TYR A 288 -7.46 -27.69 -1.98
C TYR A 288 -7.07 -28.05 -0.54
N HIS A 289 -6.42 -29.20 -0.32
CA HIS A 289 -5.83 -29.55 0.99
C HIS A 289 -4.76 -28.52 1.40
N PHE A 290 -3.93 -28.09 0.46
CA PHE A 290 -2.93 -27.04 0.70
C PHE A 290 -3.60 -25.73 1.08
N LEU A 291 -4.58 -25.28 0.31
CA LEU A 291 -5.25 -24.00 0.55
C LEU A 291 -6.03 -23.99 1.88
N GLU A 292 -6.74 -25.07 2.19
CA GLU A 292 -7.41 -25.20 3.49
C GLU A 292 -6.41 -25.16 4.65
N LYS A 293 -5.28 -25.89 4.53
CA LYS A 293 -4.21 -25.87 5.54
C LYS A 293 -3.67 -24.46 5.76
N VAL A 294 -3.35 -23.75 4.70
CA VAL A 294 -2.83 -22.39 4.78
C VAL A 294 -3.84 -21.43 5.41
N ILE A 295 -5.08 -21.46 4.94
CA ILE A 295 -6.14 -20.58 5.49
C ILE A 295 -6.37 -20.88 6.97
N ASP A 296 -6.46 -22.16 7.37
CA ASP A 296 -6.71 -22.55 8.75
C ASP A 296 -5.57 -22.13 9.68
N GLU A 297 -4.33 -22.27 9.25
CA GLU A 297 -3.19 -21.82 10.08
C GLU A 297 -3.14 -20.30 10.22
N ILE A 298 -3.46 -19.55 9.17
CA ILE A 298 -3.57 -18.08 9.26
C ILE A 298 -4.74 -17.70 10.19
N VAL A 299 -5.91 -18.34 10.07
CA VAL A 299 -7.05 -18.13 10.99
C VAL A 299 -6.63 -18.35 12.43
N ARG A 300 -5.88 -19.42 12.74
CA ARG A 300 -5.37 -19.69 14.08
C ARG A 300 -4.44 -18.60 14.60
N MET A 301 -3.55 -18.07 13.75
CA MET A 301 -2.68 -16.95 14.13
C MET A 301 -3.48 -15.73 14.57
N TYR A 302 -4.54 -15.39 13.81
CA TYR A 302 -5.43 -14.29 14.18
C TYR A 302 -6.16 -14.58 15.51
N GLN A 303 -6.74 -15.77 15.67
CA GLN A 303 -7.43 -16.16 16.89
C GLN A 303 -6.50 -16.08 18.12
N ASP A 304 -5.30 -16.64 18.01
CA ASP A 304 -4.32 -16.66 19.11
C ASP A 304 -3.74 -15.25 19.40
N ALA A 305 -3.75 -14.36 18.41
CA ALA A 305 -3.43 -12.96 18.61
C ALA A 305 -4.59 -12.13 19.19
N GLY A 306 -5.80 -12.70 19.32
CA GLY A 306 -6.98 -11.97 19.74
C GLY A 306 -7.46 -10.94 18.74
N VAL A 307 -7.26 -11.21 17.45
CA VAL A 307 -7.63 -10.35 16.31
C VAL A 307 -8.59 -11.11 15.41
N GLU A 308 -9.66 -10.47 14.97
CA GLU A 308 -10.60 -11.08 14.04
C GLU A 308 -10.05 -11.01 12.60
N LEU A 309 -10.02 -12.15 11.90
CA LEU A 309 -9.77 -12.21 10.47
C LEU A 309 -11.08 -11.99 9.71
N THR A 310 -11.29 -10.79 9.21
CA THR A 310 -12.54 -10.40 8.53
C THR A 310 -12.47 -10.49 7.02
N ALA A 311 -11.28 -10.42 6.44
CA ALA A 311 -11.05 -10.45 5.00
C ALA A 311 -9.73 -11.15 4.67
N PHE A 312 -9.74 -11.91 3.57
CA PHE A 312 -8.58 -12.62 3.04
C PHE A 312 -8.48 -12.35 1.55
N HIS A 313 -7.33 -11.85 1.11
CA HIS A 313 -7.08 -11.54 -0.29
C HIS A 313 -6.48 -12.76 -1.00
N VAL A 314 -7.12 -13.18 -2.08
CA VAL A 314 -6.74 -14.38 -2.84
C VAL A 314 -5.93 -14.07 -4.10
N GLY A 315 -5.61 -12.81 -4.35
CA GLY A 315 -4.90 -12.38 -5.55
C GLY A 315 -5.74 -12.54 -6.81
N GLY A 316 -5.32 -13.44 -7.69
CA GLY A 316 -6.06 -13.85 -8.89
C GLY A 316 -5.76 -13.03 -10.13
N ASP A 317 -4.78 -12.13 -10.06
CA ASP A 317 -4.33 -11.30 -11.17
C ASP A 317 -3.38 -12.04 -12.12
N GLU A 318 -3.26 -11.52 -13.32
CA GLU A 318 -2.28 -11.88 -14.35
C GLU A 318 -2.15 -13.39 -14.62
N VAL A 319 -3.24 -14.13 -14.48
CA VAL A 319 -3.27 -15.56 -14.80
C VAL A 319 -3.10 -15.74 -16.32
N PRO A 320 -1.99 -16.38 -16.79
CA PRO A 320 -1.65 -16.38 -18.19
C PRO A 320 -2.59 -17.27 -19.02
N GLU A 321 -2.66 -17.00 -20.32
CA GLU A 321 -3.30 -17.88 -21.29
C GLU A 321 -2.43 -19.12 -21.54
N GLY A 322 -3.07 -20.24 -21.90
CA GLY A 322 -2.38 -21.51 -22.21
C GLY A 322 -2.18 -22.43 -21.01
N ILE A 323 -2.57 -22.01 -19.81
CA ILE A 323 -2.51 -22.83 -18.61
C ILE A 323 -3.46 -24.03 -18.69
N TRP A 324 -3.09 -25.15 -18.06
CA TRP A 324 -3.87 -26.39 -17.87
C TRP A 324 -4.27 -27.13 -19.16
N GLU A 325 -4.04 -26.56 -20.33
CA GLU A 325 -4.39 -27.16 -21.63
C GLU A 325 -3.70 -28.50 -21.89
N GLY A 326 -2.46 -28.64 -21.41
CA GLY A 326 -1.64 -29.84 -21.53
C GLY A 326 -1.81 -30.85 -20.40
N SER A 327 -2.66 -30.55 -19.39
CA SER A 327 -2.89 -31.43 -18.24
C SER A 327 -4.01 -32.44 -18.50
N SER A 328 -3.68 -33.72 -18.47
CA SER A 328 -4.70 -34.80 -18.57
C SER A 328 -5.61 -34.82 -17.35
N ILE A 329 -5.11 -34.43 -16.16
CA ILE A 329 -5.89 -34.32 -14.93
C ILE A 329 -6.97 -33.25 -15.10
N CYS A 330 -6.61 -32.08 -15.62
CA CYS A 330 -7.56 -31.00 -15.89
C CYS A 330 -8.58 -31.37 -16.94
N ARG A 331 -8.17 -32.01 -18.04
CA ARG A 331 -9.10 -32.47 -19.10
C ARG A 331 -10.11 -33.49 -18.57
N THR A 332 -9.67 -34.49 -17.82
CA THR A 332 -10.55 -35.50 -17.22
C THR A 332 -11.54 -34.84 -16.25
N PHE A 333 -11.05 -33.97 -15.37
CA PHE A 333 -11.88 -33.24 -14.42
C PHE A 333 -12.95 -32.40 -15.13
N MET A 334 -12.56 -31.69 -16.19
CA MET A 334 -13.50 -30.88 -16.98
C MET A 334 -14.60 -31.74 -17.62
N GLN A 335 -14.24 -32.89 -18.20
CA GLN A 335 -15.20 -33.82 -18.78
C GLN A 335 -16.19 -34.36 -17.74
N GLU A 336 -15.70 -34.77 -16.59
CA GLU A 336 -16.51 -35.31 -15.48
C GLU A 336 -17.47 -34.28 -14.88
N ASN A 337 -17.11 -32.98 -14.94
CA ASN A 337 -17.89 -31.89 -14.37
C ASN A 337 -18.63 -31.02 -15.42
N GLY A 338 -18.63 -31.43 -16.69
CA GLY A 338 -19.34 -30.71 -17.76
C GLY A 338 -18.74 -29.34 -18.09
N LEU A 339 -17.48 -29.13 -17.77
CA LEU A 339 -16.74 -27.92 -18.10
C LEU A 339 -16.18 -28.00 -19.51
N THR A 340 -16.35 -26.97 -20.32
CA THR A 340 -15.98 -26.99 -21.74
C THR A 340 -14.80 -26.11 -22.10
N LYS A 341 -14.55 -25.08 -21.31
CA LYS A 341 -13.49 -24.07 -21.52
C LYS A 341 -12.56 -24.00 -20.31
N ILE A 342 -11.31 -23.68 -20.52
CA ILE A 342 -10.33 -23.45 -19.44
C ILE A 342 -10.84 -22.39 -18.44
N ARG A 343 -11.55 -21.40 -18.93
CA ARG A 343 -12.19 -20.40 -18.08
C ARG A 343 -13.18 -21.02 -17.08
N ASP A 344 -13.96 -22.00 -17.48
CA ASP A 344 -14.91 -22.66 -16.58
C ASP A 344 -14.17 -23.30 -15.39
N LEU A 345 -12.95 -23.80 -15.64
CA LEU A 345 -12.10 -24.35 -14.60
C LEU A 345 -11.56 -23.26 -13.64
N LYS A 346 -11.25 -22.09 -14.17
CA LYS A 346 -10.88 -20.92 -13.35
C LYS A 346 -12.06 -20.48 -12.45
N ASP A 347 -13.26 -20.42 -13.01
CA ASP A 347 -14.48 -20.07 -12.25
C ASP A 347 -14.78 -21.13 -11.18
N TYR A 348 -14.65 -22.43 -11.51
CA TYR A 348 -14.76 -23.51 -10.53
C TYR A 348 -13.77 -23.32 -9.37
N PHE A 349 -12.52 -23.03 -9.67
CA PHE A 349 -11.50 -22.79 -8.64
C PHE A 349 -11.91 -21.63 -7.73
N LEU A 350 -12.35 -20.51 -8.29
CA LEU A 350 -12.79 -19.37 -7.49
C LEU A 350 -14.00 -19.75 -6.60
N GLU A 351 -14.97 -20.50 -7.12
CA GLU A 351 -16.11 -20.99 -6.31
C GLU A 351 -15.64 -21.79 -5.08
N GLN A 352 -14.66 -22.67 -5.25
CA GLN A 352 -14.12 -23.46 -4.13
C GLN A 352 -13.46 -22.56 -3.07
N ILE A 353 -12.70 -21.55 -3.50
CA ILE A 353 -12.05 -20.60 -2.57
C ILE A 353 -13.09 -19.75 -1.84
N LEU A 354 -14.08 -19.24 -2.56
CA LEU A 354 -15.18 -18.47 -1.96
C LEU A 354 -15.93 -19.31 -0.91
N GLU A 355 -16.21 -20.57 -1.18
CA GLU A 355 -16.85 -21.48 -0.24
C GLU A 355 -15.97 -21.73 1.01
N MET A 356 -14.67 -21.92 0.84
CA MET A 356 -13.72 -22.10 1.95
C MET A 356 -13.72 -20.90 2.90
N LEU A 357 -13.72 -19.69 2.34
CA LEU A 357 -13.71 -18.45 3.13
C LEU A 357 -15.08 -18.18 3.77
N ASP A 358 -16.17 -18.40 3.04
CA ASP A 358 -17.54 -18.20 3.54
C ASP A 358 -17.86 -19.11 4.74
N LYS A 359 -17.45 -20.38 4.69
CA LYS A 359 -17.55 -21.32 5.82
C LYS A 359 -16.86 -20.83 7.10
N ARG A 360 -15.90 -19.91 6.97
CA ARG A 360 -15.14 -19.32 8.08
C ARG A 360 -15.57 -17.89 8.40
N ASN A 361 -16.66 -17.40 7.79
CA ASN A 361 -17.14 -16.02 7.89
C ASN A 361 -16.08 -14.98 7.49
N ILE A 362 -15.26 -15.28 6.50
CA ILE A 362 -14.21 -14.40 6.00
C ILE A 362 -14.63 -13.87 4.63
N GLN A 363 -14.60 -12.56 4.46
CA GLN A 363 -14.84 -11.94 3.15
C GLN A 363 -13.67 -12.24 2.21
N ALA A 364 -13.98 -12.79 1.04
CA ALA A 364 -13.00 -12.90 -0.02
C ALA A 364 -12.70 -11.54 -0.64
N VAL A 365 -11.43 -11.28 -0.89
CA VAL A 365 -10.93 -10.11 -1.61
C VAL A 365 -10.07 -10.60 -2.76
N GLY A 366 -10.07 -9.91 -3.88
CA GLY A 366 -9.17 -10.24 -4.99
C GLY A 366 -8.93 -9.04 -5.89
N TRP A 367 -7.93 -9.15 -6.75
CA TRP A 367 -7.74 -8.19 -7.84
C TRP A 367 -8.88 -8.31 -8.84
N GLN A 368 -9.19 -7.24 -9.56
CA GLN A 368 -10.30 -7.19 -10.54
C GLN A 368 -10.37 -8.39 -11.49
N ASP A 369 -9.23 -9.00 -11.78
CA ASP A 369 -9.06 -10.12 -12.70
C ASP A 369 -9.91 -11.35 -12.34
N ILE A 370 -10.27 -11.52 -11.06
CA ILE A 370 -11.06 -12.67 -10.62
C ILE A 370 -12.49 -12.63 -11.16
N VAL A 371 -13.03 -11.44 -11.44
CA VAL A 371 -14.41 -11.25 -11.92
C VAL A 371 -14.50 -10.48 -13.25
N MET A 372 -13.36 -10.16 -13.87
CA MET A 372 -13.31 -9.57 -15.20
C MET A 372 -12.97 -10.61 -16.27
N ASN A 373 -13.61 -10.47 -17.41
CA ASN A 373 -13.27 -11.21 -18.61
C ASN A 373 -12.07 -10.57 -19.31
N PRO A 374 -11.29 -11.33 -20.11
CA PRO A 374 -10.17 -10.77 -20.87
C PRO A 374 -10.54 -9.62 -21.82
N ASP A 375 -11.78 -9.55 -22.25
CA ASP A 375 -12.33 -8.49 -23.12
C ASP A 375 -12.83 -7.26 -22.31
N ASN A 376 -12.48 -7.15 -21.03
CA ASN A 376 -12.96 -6.10 -20.10
C ASN A 376 -14.48 -6.07 -19.90
N THR A 377 -15.17 -7.19 -20.10
CA THR A 377 -16.56 -7.38 -19.65
C THR A 377 -16.60 -8.00 -18.26
N VAL A 378 -17.70 -7.74 -17.52
CA VAL A 378 -17.88 -8.25 -16.16
C VAL A 378 -18.37 -9.70 -16.20
N ASN A 379 -17.75 -10.57 -15.42
CA ASN A 379 -18.29 -11.90 -15.11
C ASN A 379 -19.34 -11.75 -13.99
N GLU A 380 -20.61 -11.81 -14.36
CA GLU A 380 -21.70 -11.62 -13.38
C GLU A 380 -22.00 -12.84 -12.51
N HIS A 381 -21.34 -13.97 -12.77
CA HIS A 381 -21.56 -15.23 -12.05
C HIS A 381 -21.33 -15.08 -10.53
N PHE A 382 -20.35 -14.27 -10.13
CA PHE A 382 -19.97 -14.08 -8.73
C PHE A 382 -20.61 -12.88 -8.05
N ARG A 383 -21.50 -12.15 -8.70
CA ARG A 383 -22.10 -10.91 -8.18
C ARG A 383 -22.69 -11.07 -6.77
N ASN A 384 -23.33 -12.21 -6.51
CA ASN A 384 -23.97 -12.48 -5.22
C ASN A 384 -23.01 -12.95 -4.13
N SER A 385 -21.76 -13.27 -4.46
CA SER A 385 -20.75 -13.73 -3.52
C SER A 385 -20.21 -12.62 -2.62
N LYS A 386 -20.46 -11.35 -2.96
CA LYS A 386 -19.94 -10.15 -2.26
C LYS A 386 -18.41 -10.08 -2.19
N VAL A 387 -17.72 -10.75 -3.12
CA VAL A 387 -16.27 -10.65 -3.21
C VAL A 387 -15.85 -9.19 -3.42
N LEU A 388 -14.91 -8.72 -2.61
CA LEU A 388 -14.41 -7.35 -2.68
C LEU A 388 -13.31 -7.26 -3.75
N ASN A 389 -13.46 -6.34 -4.70
CA ASN A 389 -12.58 -6.24 -5.85
C ASN A 389 -11.65 -5.04 -5.75
N TYR A 390 -10.36 -5.30 -5.78
CA TYR A 390 -9.31 -4.29 -5.88
C TYR A 390 -9.06 -3.99 -7.36
N CYS A 391 -9.51 -2.81 -7.80
CA CYS A 391 -9.41 -2.39 -9.20
C CYS A 391 -8.10 -1.64 -9.44
N TRP A 392 -7.14 -2.28 -10.10
CA TRP A 392 -5.79 -1.76 -10.31
C TRP A 392 -5.52 -1.31 -11.75
N ASN A 393 -5.87 -2.12 -12.75
CA ASN A 393 -5.60 -1.81 -14.15
C ASN A 393 -6.64 -0.84 -14.71
N THR A 394 -6.38 0.43 -14.48
CA THR A 394 -7.25 1.55 -14.89
C THR A 394 -6.60 2.43 -15.95
N ILE A 395 -5.67 1.88 -16.72
CA ILE A 395 -4.94 2.58 -17.78
C ILE A 395 -5.89 2.86 -18.95
N PRO A 396 -6.16 4.14 -19.29
CA PRO A 396 -7.09 4.49 -20.36
C PRO A 396 -6.65 3.94 -21.73
N GLU A 397 -5.36 3.94 -22.01
CA GLU A 397 -4.77 3.45 -23.27
C GLU A 397 -4.95 1.93 -23.45
N GLN A 398 -5.27 1.22 -22.38
CA GLN A 398 -5.56 -0.22 -22.37
C GLN A 398 -7.06 -0.53 -22.21
N GLY A 399 -7.92 0.51 -22.19
CA GLY A 399 -9.35 0.34 -21.96
C GLY A 399 -9.74 -0.04 -20.54
N GLY A 400 -8.81 0.10 -19.57
CA GLY A 400 -9.01 -0.27 -18.17
C GLY A 400 -9.73 0.78 -17.33
N ASP A 401 -9.77 2.01 -17.77
CA ASP A 401 -10.31 3.14 -17.01
C ASP A 401 -11.81 3.04 -16.66
N GLU A 402 -12.59 2.25 -17.40
CA GLU A 402 -14.01 2.01 -17.11
C GLU A 402 -14.27 0.83 -16.16
N VAL A 403 -13.26 -0.02 -15.91
CA VAL A 403 -13.41 -1.28 -15.15
C VAL A 403 -13.98 -1.05 -13.75
N PRO A 404 -13.50 -0.11 -12.93
CA PRO A 404 -14.04 0.09 -11.58
C PRO A 404 -15.54 0.39 -11.58
N TYR A 405 -16.01 1.22 -12.53
CA TYR A 405 -17.43 1.58 -12.61
C TYR A 405 -18.28 0.48 -13.24
N LYS A 406 -17.74 -0.28 -14.18
CA LYS A 406 -18.42 -1.49 -14.68
C LYS A 406 -18.68 -2.48 -13.55
N LEU A 407 -17.70 -2.74 -12.69
CA LEU A 407 -17.86 -3.64 -11.54
C LEU A 407 -18.84 -3.08 -10.50
N ALA A 408 -18.70 -1.82 -10.12
CA ALA A 408 -19.56 -1.18 -9.15
C ALA A 408 -21.02 -1.15 -9.64
N ASN A 409 -21.25 -0.80 -10.91
CA ASN A 409 -22.58 -0.78 -11.53
C ASN A 409 -23.19 -2.19 -11.67
N ALA A 410 -22.35 -3.23 -11.79
CA ALA A 410 -22.79 -4.63 -11.83
C ALA A 410 -23.11 -5.21 -10.43
N GLY A 411 -22.88 -4.44 -9.35
CA GLY A 411 -23.20 -4.84 -7.98
C GLY A 411 -22.05 -5.40 -7.18
N TYR A 412 -20.81 -5.34 -7.69
CA TYR A 412 -19.63 -5.73 -6.94
C TYR A 412 -19.11 -4.60 -6.05
N PRO A 413 -18.75 -4.88 -4.80
CA PRO A 413 -18.01 -3.92 -3.98
C PRO A 413 -16.59 -3.73 -4.52
N VAL A 414 -16.13 -2.48 -4.55
CA VAL A 414 -14.87 -2.05 -5.20
C VAL A 414 -14.02 -1.22 -4.26
N ILE A 415 -12.73 -1.52 -4.23
CA ILE A 415 -11.68 -0.65 -3.73
C ILE A 415 -10.89 -0.10 -4.93
N LEU A 416 -10.75 1.21 -4.98
CA LEU A 416 -10.03 1.89 -6.04
C LEU A 416 -8.52 1.85 -5.76
N CYS A 417 -7.81 1.12 -6.61
CA CYS A 417 -6.34 0.95 -6.56
C CYS A 417 -5.69 1.49 -7.84
N ASN A 418 -6.29 2.49 -8.44
CA ASN A 418 -5.96 3.00 -9.77
C ASN A 418 -4.45 3.15 -9.96
N VAL A 419 -3.86 2.37 -10.87
CA VAL A 419 -2.41 2.34 -11.10
C VAL A 419 -1.82 3.72 -11.35
N GLY A 420 -2.48 4.52 -12.18
CA GLY A 420 -1.99 5.87 -12.53
C GLY A 420 -2.00 6.88 -11.38
N ASN A 421 -2.74 6.60 -10.29
CA ASN A 421 -2.82 7.47 -9.11
C ASN A 421 -2.15 6.85 -7.88
N PHE A 422 -2.26 5.53 -7.67
CA PHE A 422 -2.02 4.91 -6.37
C PHE A 422 -0.97 3.79 -6.37
N TYR A 423 -0.32 3.49 -7.49
CA TYR A 423 0.87 2.64 -7.47
C TYR A 423 2.08 3.48 -7.05
N LEU A 424 2.34 3.47 -5.75
CA LEU A 424 3.33 4.34 -5.11
C LEU A 424 4.77 3.92 -5.42
N ASP A 425 4.98 2.71 -5.94
CA ASP A 425 6.26 2.22 -6.44
C ASP A 425 6.61 2.72 -7.86
N MET A 426 5.67 3.37 -8.56
CA MET A 426 5.97 4.07 -9.81
C MET A 426 6.90 5.26 -9.55
N ALA A 427 7.81 5.53 -10.48
CA ALA A 427 8.73 6.66 -10.37
C ALA A 427 7.98 8.00 -10.27
N TYR A 428 8.51 8.93 -9.49
CA TYR A 428 7.94 10.28 -9.34
C TYR A 428 7.94 11.09 -10.65
N CYS A 429 8.99 10.94 -11.42
CA CYS A 429 9.16 11.73 -12.65
C CYS A 429 10.07 11.00 -13.66
N TYR A 430 10.12 11.57 -14.86
CA TYR A 430 11.05 11.10 -15.91
C TYR A 430 12.45 11.61 -15.62
N HIS A 431 13.15 10.90 -14.74
CA HIS A 431 14.55 11.14 -14.42
C HIS A 431 15.27 9.79 -14.40
N VAL A 432 16.46 9.72 -14.99
CA VAL A 432 17.17 8.44 -15.17
C VAL A 432 17.52 7.76 -13.85
N GLU A 433 17.80 8.53 -12.82
CA GLU A 433 18.14 8.03 -11.47
C GLU A 433 16.95 7.94 -10.52
N GLU A 434 15.76 8.41 -10.92
CA GLU A 434 14.57 8.29 -10.08
C GLU A 434 14.20 6.81 -9.91
N PRO A 435 14.19 6.27 -8.68
CA PRO A 435 13.83 4.89 -8.45
C PRO A 435 12.34 4.65 -8.72
N GLY A 436 11.98 3.43 -9.09
CA GLY A 436 10.61 3.00 -9.32
C GLY A 436 10.38 2.46 -10.72
N LEU A 437 9.27 1.75 -10.87
CA LEU A 437 8.76 1.28 -12.16
C LEU A 437 8.08 2.42 -12.92
N ARG A 438 7.79 2.20 -14.21
CA ARG A 438 7.27 3.27 -15.11
C ARG A 438 6.15 2.79 -16.03
N TRP A 439 5.82 1.51 -15.99
CA TRP A 439 4.82 0.92 -16.88
C TRP A 439 3.40 1.50 -16.70
N GLY A 440 3.08 1.96 -15.48
CA GLY A 440 1.80 2.59 -15.13
C GLY A 440 1.81 4.12 -15.17
N GLY A 441 2.88 4.74 -15.70
CA GLY A 441 3.08 6.19 -15.72
C GLY A 441 3.96 6.68 -14.57
N TYR A 442 3.84 7.97 -14.25
CA TYR A 442 4.56 8.62 -13.16
C TYR A 442 3.58 9.00 -12.05
N VAL A 443 3.91 8.65 -10.83
CA VAL A 443 3.07 8.92 -9.67
C VAL A 443 3.83 9.83 -8.69
N ASP A 444 3.34 11.04 -8.54
CA ASP A 444 3.82 12.03 -7.56
C ASP A 444 2.72 12.36 -6.55
N GLU A 445 3.00 13.26 -5.62
CA GLU A 445 2.05 13.72 -4.60
C GLU A 445 0.83 14.46 -5.18
N TYR A 446 0.95 15.00 -6.37
CA TYR A 446 -0.17 15.70 -7.02
C TYR A 446 -1.10 14.72 -7.73
N VAL A 447 -0.57 13.68 -8.33
CA VAL A 447 -1.37 12.63 -8.99
C VAL A 447 -2.22 11.89 -7.97
N THR A 448 -1.71 11.63 -6.77
CA THR A 448 -2.51 11.04 -5.69
C THR A 448 -3.59 12.00 -5.18
N PHE A 449 -3.27 13.30 -5.09
CA PHE A 449 -4.23 14.36 -4.70
C PHE A 449 -5.35 14.54 -5.74
N ASP A 450 -5.04 14.39 -7.02
CA ASP A 450 -5.96 14.61 -8.15
C ASP A 450 -7.05 13.54 -8.26
N MET A 451 -6.90 12.40 -7.58
CA MET A 451 -7.86 11.30 -7.64
C MET A 451 -9.27 11.75 -7.20
N LEU A 452 -10.28 11.35 -7.96
CA LEU A 452 -11.70 11.61 -7.69
C LEU A 452 -12.47 10.29 -7.72
N PRO A 453 -12.82 9.70 -6.57
CA PRO A 453 -13.46 8.38 -6.51
C PRO A 453 -14.79 8.29 -7.25
N PHE A 454 -15.53 9.38 -7.31
CA PHE A 454 -16.84 9.44 -7.96
C PHE A 454 -16.83 10.12 -9.34
N ASP A 455 -15.63 10.45 -9.86
CA ASP A 455 -15.40 10.90 -11.23
C ASP A 455 -13.99 10.46 -11.68
N ILE A 456 -13.76 9.14 -11.70
CA ILE A 456 -12.43 8.56 -11.90
C ILE A 456 -11.80 8.96 -13.25
N TYR A 457 -12.61 9.27 -14.27
CA TYR A 457 -12.11 9.69 -15.57
C TYR A 457 -11.35 11.01 -15.55
N LYS A 458 -11.61 11.85 -14.56
CA LYS A 458 -10.92 13.12 -14.32
C LYS A 458 -9.75 13.04 -13.34
N SER A 459 -9.43 11.83 -12.88
CA SER A 459 -8.38 11.61 -11.88
C SER A 459 -6.97 11.69 -12.44
N LEU A 460 -6.78 11.56 -13.75
CA LEU A 460 -5.47 11.67 -14.40
C LEU A 460 -5.41 12.96 -15.22
N ARG A 461 -4.44 13.81 -14.90
CA ARG A 461 -4.15 15.05 -15.64
C ARG A 461 -2.98 14.91 -16.61
N ARG A 462 -2.36 13.73 -16.63
CA ARG A 462 -1.28 13.33 -17.53
C ARG A 462 -1.51 11.89 -18.00
N ASN A 463 -1.11 11.59 -19.22
CA ASN A 463 -1.11 10.23 -19.77
C ASN A 463 0.13 9.44 -19.32
N LEU A 464 0.29 8.20 -19.79
CA LEU A 464 1.46 7.35 -19.49
C LEU A 464 2.81 7.98 -19.84
N LYS A 465 2.84 8.89 -20.83
CA LYS A 465 4.04 9.60 -21.24
C LYS A 465 4.32 10.87 -20.44
N GLY A 466 3.41 11.24 -19.53
CA GLY A 466 3.49 12.49 -18.76
C GLY A 466 2.94 13.73 -19.52
N GLU A 467 2.29 13.54 -20.66
CA GLU A 467 1.67 14.62 -21.42
C GLU A 467 0.33 15.04 -20.82
N PRO A 468 -0.03 16.34 -20.87
CA PRO A 468 -1.30 16.82 -20.34
C PRO A 468 -2.52 16.16 -21.00
N VAL A 469 -3.53 15.87 -20.17
CA VAL A 469 -4.84 15.32 -20.59
C VAL A 469 -5.91 16.39 -20.43
N ASP A 470 -6.83 16.48 -21.40
CA ASP A 470 -8.03 17.31 -21.27
C ASP A 470 -9.03 16.62 -20.32
N VAL A 471 -8.96 16.98 -19.04
CA VAL A 471 -9.87 16.42 -18.00
C VAL A 471 -11.34 16.75 -18.26
N LYS A 472 -11.68 17.82 -18.99
CA LYS A 472 -13.07 18.15 -19.29
C LYS A 472 -13.69 17.16 -20.28
N ALA A 473 -12.88 16.63 -21.19
CA ALA A 473 -13.30 15.64 -22.19
C ALA A 473 -13.07 14.19 -21.74
N ALA A 474 -12.39 13.95 -20.65
CA ALA A 474 -11.95 12.62 -20.22
C ALA A 474 -13.10 11.63 -19.96
N SER A 475 -14.29 12.12 -19.59
CA SER A 475 -15.50 11.31 -19.37
C SER A 475 -16.37 11.14 -20.61
N ASN A 476 -16.05 11.80 -21.73
CA ASN A 476 -16.89 11.73 -22.93
C ASN A 476 -16.94 10.30 -23.49
N GLY A 477 -18.16 9.78 -23.66
CA GLY A 477 -18.38 8.42 -24.17
C GLY A 477 -18.06 7.30 -23.18
N LYS A 478 -17.69 7.63 -21.94
CA LYS A 478 -17.40 6.65 -20.87
C LYS A 478 -18.65 6.30 -20.06
N GLN A 479 -18.67 5.09 -19.52
CA GLN A 479 -19.77 4.63 -18.67
C GLN A 479 -19.77 5.40 -17.33
N PRO A 480 -20.85 6.13 -17.00
CA PRO A 480 -20.94 6.83 -15.72
C PRO A 480 -21.20 5.85 -14.57
N LEU A 481 -20.87 6.29 -13.36
CA LEU A 481 -21.26 5.57 -12.14
C LEU A 481 -22.76 5.73 -11.92
N THR A 482 -23.49 4.61 -11.76
CA THR A 482 -24.93 4.62 -11.45
C THR A 482 -25.15 4.97 -9.99
N LYS A 483 -26.40 5.29 -9.63
CA LYS A 483 -26.78 5.55 -8.23
C LYS A 483 -26.51 4.34 -7.33
N GLU A 484 -26.80 3.14 -7.82
CA GLU A 484 -26.53 1.87 -7.13
C GLU A 484 -25.02 1.60 -7.07
N GLY A 485 -24.31 1.85 -8.17
CA GLY A 485 -22.85 1.71 -8.25
C GLY A 485 -22.11 2.62 -7.28
N TYR A 486 -22.63 3.81 -7.02
CA TYR A 486 -22.05 4.74 -6.04
C TYR A 486 -21.88 4.10 -4.65
N GLN A 487 -22.84 3.32 -4.20
CA GLN A 487 -22.80 2.63 -2.91
C GLN A 487 -21.78 1.49 -2.87
N ASN A 488 -21.32 1.01 -4.02
CA ASN A 488 -20.37 -0.09 -4.14
C ASN A 488 -18.92 0.37 -4.15
N ILE A 489 -18.65 1.66 -4.26
CA ILE A 489 -17.29 2.21 -4.04
C ILE A 489 -17.05 2.25 -2.52
N LYS A 490 -16.19 1.35 -2.02
CA LYS A 490 -15.99 1.12 -0.58
C LYS A 490 -14.75 1.79 -0.01
N GLY A 491 -13.80 2.16 -0.84
CA GLY A 491 -12.57 2.77 -0.36
C GLY A 491 -11.50 2.91 -1.41
N LEU A 492 -10.34 3.33 -0.91
CA LEU A 492 -9.13 3.57 -1.68
C LEU A 492 -7.97 2.77 -1.08
N SER A 493 -7.06 2.30 -1.92
CA SER A 493 -5.82 1.67 -1.48
C SER A 493 -4.66 2.04 -2.40
N GLY A 494 -3.52 2.40 -1.80
CA GLY A 494 -2.25 2.56 -2.49
C GLY A 494 -1.46 1.25 -2.47
N GLN A 495 -0.67 1.01 -3.51
CA GLN A 495 0.15 -0.19 -3.63
C GLN A 495 1.63 0.17 -3.62
N ILE A 496 2.43 -0.62 -2.90
CA ILE A 496 3.89 -0.58 -2.93
C ILE A 496 4.38 -1.98 -3.29
N TRP A 497 4.61 -2.20 -4.57
CA TRP A 497 5.30 -3.38 -5.05
C TRP A 497 6.80 -3.26 -4.78
N SER A 498 7.48 -4.37 -4.52
CA SER A 498 8.82 -4.31 -3.91
C SER A 498 9.97 -4.72 -4.83
N GLU A 499 9.74 -4.88 -6.14
CA GLU A 499 10.78 -5.29 -7.10
C GLU A 499 11.99 -4.35 -7.09
N THR A 500 11.77 -3.07 -6.92
CA THR A 500 12.82 -2.04 -6.93
C THR A 500 13.30 -1.62 -5.55
N ILE A 501 12.70 -2.15 -4.47
CA ILE A 501 13.04 -1.75 -3.09
C ILE A 501 14.37 -2.35 -2.67
N ARG A 502 15.24 -1.49 -2.13
CA ARG A 502 16.58 -1.82 -1.65
C ARG A 502 16.76 -1.63 -0.14
N SER A 503 15.85 -0.90 0.49
CA SER A 503 15.86 -0.63 1.93
C SER A 503 14.49 -0.17 2.40
N PHE A 504 14.26 -0.12 3.71
CA PHE A 504 13.02 0.44 4.26
C PHE A 504 12.93 1.96 4.04
N GLU A 505 14.04 2.66 4.05
CA GLU A 505 14.08 4.09 3.69
C GLU A 505 13.54 4.34 2.28
N GLN A 506 13.69 3.36 1.37
CA GLN A 506 13.09 3.46 0.03
C GLN A 506 11.57 3.23 0.05
N VAL A 507 11.06 2.38 0.95
CA VAL A 507 9.60 2.27 1.19
C VAL A 507 9.05 3.62 1.65
N GLU A 508 9.71 4.26 2.61
CA GLU A 508 9.35 5.60 3.08
C GLU A 508 9.44 6.64 1.97
N TYR A 509 10.46 6.55 1.12
CA TYR A 509 10.63 7.40 -0.07
C TYR A 509 9.46 7.27 -1.06
N TYR A 510 8.97 6.06 -1.29
CA TYR A 510 7.80 5.82 -2.13
C TYR A 510 6.51 6.29 -1.47
N LEU A 511 6.39 6.19 -0.17
CA LEU A 511 5.24 6.70 0.57
C LEU A 511 5.18 8.23 0.54
N PHE A 512 6.30 8.90 0.81
CA PHE A 512 6.30 10.33 1.08
C PHE A 512 7.01 11.17 0.00
N PRO A 513 6.27 12.18 -0.52
CA PRO A 513 4.97 12.71 -0.06
C PRO A 513 3.70 12.14 -0.72
N LYS A 514 3.77 11.09 -1.53
CA LYS A 514 2.62 10.56 -2.32
C LYS A 514 1.40 10.20 -1.47
N VAL A 515 1.60 9.55 -0.31
CA VAL A 515 0.50 9.04 0.53
C VAL A 515 -0.40 10.14 1.08
N PHE A 516 0.07 11.38 1.16
CA PHE A 516 -0.74 12.50 1.63
C PHE A 516 -1.98 12.73 0.76
N GLY A 517 -1.82 12.64 -0.57
CA GLY A 517 -2.96 12.77 -1.50
C GLY A 517 -3.96 11.64 -1.36
N LEU A 518 -3.49 10.40 -1.16
CA LEU A 518 -4.34 9.24 -0.92
C LEU A 518 -5.12 9.40 0.40
N ALA A 519 -4.43 9.72 1.49
CA ALA A 519 -5.06 9.89 2.80
C ALA A 519 -6.09 11.03 2.80
N GLU A 520 -5.75 12.17 2.20
CA GLU A 520 -6.66 13.31 2.02
C GLU A 520 -7.90 12.90 1.23
N ARG A 521 -7.73 12.16 0.12
CA ARG A 521 -8.83 11.77 -0.73
C ARG A 521 -9.74 10.73 -0.09
N ALA A 522 -9.20 9.78 0.65
CA ALA A 522 -9.98 8.78 1.38
C ALA A 522 -10.79 9.40 2.52
N TRP A 523 -10.29 10.50 3.10
CA TRP A 523 -10.97 11.25 4.14
C TRP A 523 -12.03 12.22 3.60
N ASN A 524 -11.73 12.89 2.48
CA ASN A 524 -12.60 13.84 1.79
C ASN A 524 -12.70 13.50 0.30
N VAL A 525 -13.71 12.72 -0.09
CA VAL A 525 -13.86 12.18 -1.45
C VAL A 525 -14.35 13.20 -2.47
N GLN A 526 -14.99 14.27 -2.01
CA GLN A 526 -15.57 15.30 -2.87
C GLN A 526 -15.05 16.70 -2.50
N PRO A 527 -13.79 17.01 -2.81
CA PRO A 527 -13.24 18.33 -2.53
C PRO A 527 -13.98 19.40 -3.35
N SER A 528 -14.05 20.61 -2.82
CA SER A 528 -14.77 21.74 -3.46
C SER A 528 -14.32 22.02 -4.90
N TRP A 529 -13.04 21.81 -5.20
CA TRP A 529 -12.49 22.00 -6.54
C TRP A 529 -12.98 20.97 -7.57
N ALA A 530 -13.42 19.79 -7.12
CA ALA A 530 -13.93 18.74 -8.02
C ALA A 530 -15.26 19.14 -8.68
N LEU A 531 -16.06 19.91 -7.98
CA LEU A 531 -17.38 20.37 -8.44
C LEU A 531 -17.33 21.72 -9.15
N SER A 532 -16.18 22.43 -9.08
CA SER A 532 -16.04 23.75 -9.69
C SER A 532 -15.55 23.67 -11.13
N PRO A 533 -16.20 24.35 -12.07
CA PRO A 533 -15.69 24.50 -13.44
C PRO A 533 -14.48 25.46 -13.50
N ASP A 534 -14.23 26.24 -12.45
CA ASP A 534 -13.13 27.22 -12.40
C ASP A 534 -11.82 26.54 -11.98
N GLY A 535 -10.87 26.48 -12.92
CA GLY A 535 -9.55 25.92 -12.69
C GLY A 535 -8.73 26.64 -11.61
N LYS A 536 -9.09 27.90 -11.24
CA LYS A 536 -8.43 28.61 -10.15
C LYS A 536 -8.69 27.95 -8.80
N VAL A 537 -9.90 27.42 -8.58
CA VAL A 537 -10.26 26.71 -7.33
C VAL A 537 -9.36 25.51 -7.13
N TYR A 538 -9.12 24.73 -8.19
CA TYR A 538 -8.17 23.59 -8.15
C TYR A 538 -6.74 24.06 -7.87
N MET A 539 -6.27 25.10 -8.56
CA MET A 539 -4.91 25.61 -8.36
C MET A 539 -4.69 26.16 -6.96
N ASP A 540 -5.70 26.79 -6.37
CA ASP A 540 -5.66 27.26 -4.98
C ASP A 540 -5.62 26.12 -3.98
N ALA A 541 -6.43 25.07 -4.19
CA ALA A 541 -6.40 23.87 -3.37
C ALA A 541 -5.05 23.15 -3.46
N LYS A 542 -4.51 23.03 -4.67
CA LYS A 542 -3.19 22.44 -4.89
C LYS A 542 -2.06 23.21 -4.19
N ARG A 543 -2.10 24.55 -4.23
CA ARG A 543 -1.13 25.40 -3.50
C ARG A 543 -1.21 25.20 -1.99
N LYS A 544 -2.42 25.16 -1.41
CA LYS A 544 -2.62 24.91 0.02
C LYS A 544 -2.14 23.52 0.42
N TYR A 545 -2.43 22.51 -0.38
CA TYR A 545 -1.96 21.15 -0.17
C TYR A 545 -0.43 21.08 -0.16
N ASN A 546 0.21 21.67 -1.17
CA ASN A 546 1.68 21.72 -1.26
C ASN A 546 2.32 22.49 -0.09
N ALA A 547 1.73 23.63 0.30
CA ALA A 547 2.19 24.40 1.47
C ALA A 547 2.09 23.56 2.76
N GLY A 548 1.00 22.82 2.95
CA GLY A 548 0.83 21.91 4.08
C GLY A 548 1.91 20.83 4.14
N ILE A 549 2.26 20.26 3.00
CA ILE A 549 3.36 19.28 2.91
C ILE A 549 4.68 19.91 3.32
N ILE A 550 5.05 21.06 2.73
CA ILE A 550 6.35 21.68 2.93
C ILE A 550 6.48 22.28 4.33
N ASP A 551 5.46 22.97 4.82
CA ASP A 551 5.53 23.75 6.06
C ASP A 551 5.35 22.88 7.31
N TYR A 552 4.60 21.77 7.20
CA TYR A 552 4.23 20.95 8.35
C TYR A 552 4.62 19.48 8.22
N GLU A 553 4.29 18.81 7.10
CA GLU A 553 4.43 17.36 7.03
C GLU A 553 5.88 16.91 6.87
N LEU A 554 6.66 17.49 5.96
CA LEU A 554 8.07 17.12 5.79
C LEU A 554 8.90 17.43 7.06
N PRO A 555 8.76 18.59 7.73
CA PRO A 555 9.41 18.81 9.02
C PRO A 555 9.01 17.80 10.10
N ARG A 556 7.74 17.41 10.16
CA ARG A 556 7.24 16.39 11.09
C ARG A 556 7.85 15.03 10.82
N LEU A 557 7.91 14.60 9.56
CA LEU A 557 8.55 13.34 9.16
C LEU A 557 10.03 13.32 9.56
N ALA A 558 10.75 14.40 9.26
CA ALA A 558 12.16 14.54 9.64
C ALA A 558 12.35 14.44 11.16
N LYS A 559 11.52 15.11 11.96
CA LYS A 559 11.54 15.06 13.42
C LYS A 559 11.31 13.63 13.95
N ARG A 560 10.45 12.87 13.29
CA ARG A 560 10.11 11.47 13.64
C ARG A 560 11.07 10.43 13.06
N GLY A 561 12.13 10.85 12.35
CA GLY A 561 13.08 9.93 11.73
C GLY A 561 12.49 9.12 10.58
N ILE A 562 11.49 9.67 9.89
CA ILE A 562 10.84 9.06 8.73
C ILE A 562 11.44 9.67 7.46
N ASN A 563 11.85 8.83 6.53
CA ASN A 563 12.40 9.28 5.25
C ASN A 563 11.32 9.82 4.31
N PHE A 564 11.71 10.68 3.40
CA PHE A 564 10.86 11.22 2.32
C PHE A 564 11.71 11.65 1.14
N ARG A 565 11.08 11.75 -0.02
CA ARG A 565 11.74 12.24 -1.22
C ARG A 565 11.98 13.73 -1.17
N VAL A 566 13.18 14.15 -1.52
CA VAL A 566 13.51 15.52 -1.89
C VAL A 566 13.54 15.61 -3.42
N SER A 567 12.75 16.52 -4.00
CA SER A 567 12.73 16.72 -5.45
C SER A 567 14.10 17.19 -5.96
N PRO A 568 14.62 16.63 -7.08
CA PRO A 568 15.85 17.13 -7.69
C PRO A 568 15.68 18.56 -8.19
N PRO A 569 16.75 19.38 -8.16
CA PRO A 569 16.68 20.74 -8.68
C PRO A 569 16.58 20.73 -10.19
N GLY A 570 15.87 21.72 -10.75
CA GLY A 570 15.97 22.07 -12.15
C GLY A 570 17.22 22.95 -12.36
N ILE A 571 18.03 22.66 -13.36
CA ILE A 571 19.16 23.51 -13.77
C ILE A 571 19.17 23.73 -15.27
N MET A 572 19.57 24.92 -15.69
CA MET A 572 19.78 25.28 -17.09
C MET A 572 20.85 26.37 -17.20
N THR A 573 21.45 26.48 -18.36
CA THR A 573 22.30 27.60 -18.70
C THR A 573 21.60 28.51 -19.71
N ARG A 574 21.65 29.81 -19.49
CA ARG A 574 21.13 30.85 -20.38
C ARG A 574 22.06 32.06 -20.34
N ASP A 575 22.49 32.54 -21.49
CA ASP A 575 23.40 33.68 -21.63
C ASP A 575 24.69 33.56 -20.79
N GLY A 576 25.23 32.33 -20.67
CA GLY A 576 26.42 32.03 -19.88
C GLY A 576 26.19 31.96 -18.36
N LEU A 577 24.95 32.06 -17.92
CA LEU A 577 24.57 31.97 -16.50
C LEU A 577 23.92 30.63 -16.19
N LEU A 578 24.36 29.97 -15.09
CA LEU A 578 23.66 28.85 -14.49
C LEU A 578 22.48 29.34 -13.68
N LEU A 579 21.30 28.90 -14.10
CA LEU A 579 20.02 29.11 -13.43
C LEU A 579 19.59 27.81 -12.76
N ALA A 580 19.01 27.92 -11.57
CA ALA A 580 18.47 26.76 -10.87
C ALA A 580 17.16 27.09 -10.14
N ASN A 581 16.34 26.07 -9.90
CA ASN A 581 15.16 26.16 -9.07
C ASN A 581 14.94 24.86 -8.30
N THR A 582 14.06 24.89 -7.31
CA THR A 582 13.64 23.72 -6.53
C THR A 582 12.16 23.80 -6.20
N ALA A 583 11.51 22.64 -6.10
CA ALA A 583 10.12 22.54 -5.67
C ALA A 583 9.92 22.80 -4.17
N ILE A 584 10.99 22.68 -3.36
CA ILE A 584 10.97 22.94 -1.92
C ILE A 584 11.67 24.28 -1.66
N PRO A 585 10.94 25.37 -1.26
CA PRO A 585 11.49 26.72 -1.20
C PRO A 585 12.74 26.89 -0.32
N ASN A 586 12.85 26.10 0.73
CA ASN A 586 13.98 26.16 1.69
C ASN A 586 15.05 25.11 1.45
N ALA A 587 14.97 24.32 0.36
CA ALA A 587 16.03 23.39 0.01
C ALA A 587 17.26 24.13 -0.50
N VAL A 588 18.43 23.63 -0.12
CA VAL A 588 19.74 24.17 -0.54
C VAL A 588 20.16 23.44 -1.82
N ILE A 589 20.39 24.19 -2.90
CA ILE A 589 20.91 23.62 -4.16
C ILE A 589 22.44 23.72 -4.12
N ARG A 590 23.10 22.59 -4.35
CA ARG A 590 24.57 22.52 -4.50
C ARG A 590 24.93 21.92 -5.83
N TYR A 591 26.05 22.37 -6.39
CA TYR A 591 26.48 21.93 -7.71
C TYR A 591 28.01 21.73 -7.79
N THR A 592 28.40 20.95 -8.80
CA THR A 592 29.80 20.70 -9.19
C THR A 592 29.98 20.92 -10.68
N THR A 593 31.21 21.22 -11.11
CA THR A 593 31.57 21.47 -12.50
C THR A 593 32.72 20.58 -12.98
N ASP A 594 33.20 19.69 -12.11
CA ASP A 594 34.30 18.77 -12.35
C ASP A 594 33.87 17.31 -12.58
N GLY A 595 32.52 17.07 -12.63
CA GLY A 595 31.94 15.75 -12.81
C GLY A 595 31.74 14.95 -11.51
N SER A 596 32.22 15.45 -10.36
CA SER A 596 31.97 14.84 -9.06
C SER A 596 30.49 14.96 -8.66
N GLU A 597 30.04 14.05 -7.78
CA GLU A 597 28.70 14.13 -7.20
C GLU A 597 28.62 15.30 -6.19
N PRO A 598 27.58 16.16 -6.25
CA PRO A 598 27.38 17.20 -5.27
C PRO A 598 27.17 16.63 -3.85
N THR A 599 27.82 17.25 -2.88
CA THR A 599 27.70 16.95 -1.45
C THR A 599 27.28 18.21 -0.68
N GLU A 600 27.01 18.07 0.62
CA GLU A 600 26.71 19.22 1.49
C GLU A 600 27.85 20.26 1.57
N SER A 601 29.08 19.89 1.20
CA SER A 601 30.24 20.78 1.12
C SER A 601 30.49 21.39 -0.26
N SER A 602 29.76 20.97 -1.29
CA SER A 602 29.88 21.51 -2.65
C SER A 602 29.38 22.96 -2.72
N ILE A 603 29.73 23.65 -3.82
CA ILE A 603 29.33 25.05 -4.04
C ILE A 603 27.81 25.20 -3.98
N GLN A 604 27.34 26.12 -3.15
CA GLN A 604 25.90 26.45 -3.07
C GLN A 604 25.51 27.40 -4.21
N TRP A 605 24.44 27.06 -4.91
CA TRP A 605 23.78 27.98 -5.82
C TRP A 605 22.80 28.86 -5.04
N GLN A 606 22.92 30.17 -5.12
CA GLN A 606 22.02 31.14 -4.48
C GLN A 606 21.36 32.07 -5.48
N THR A 607 22.11 32.47 -6.49
CA THR A 607 21.67 33.40 -7.54
C THR A 607 22.27 32.95 -8.87
N PRO A 608 21.76 33.44 -10.00
CA PRO A 608 22.38 33.16 -11.30
C PRO A 608 23.88 33.45 -11.27
N VAL A 609 24.69 32.48 -11.68
CA VAL A 609 26.16 32.53 -11.62
C VAL A 609 26.75 32.20 -12.99
N VAL A 610 27.81 32.90 -13.38
CA VAL A 610 28.54 32.61 -14.63
C VAL A 610 29.10 31.18 -14.57
N CYS A 611 28.72 30.36 -15.52
CA CYS A 611 29.18 28.96 -15.59
C CYS A 611 29.21 28.50 -17.06
N ASN A 612 30.43 28.22 -17.54
CA ASN A 612 30.68 27.71 -18.89
C ASN A 612 31.22 26.28 -18.85
N ALA A 613 31.07 25.58 -17.73
CA ALA A 613 31.52 24.19 -17.60
C ALA A 613 30.71 23.28 -18.55
N PRO A 614 31.38 22.31 -19.21
CA PRO A 614 30.70 21.41 -20.16
C PRO A 614 29.79 20.38 -19.48
N LEU A 615 30.00 20.13 -18.18
CA LEU A 615 29.22 19.21 -17.36
C LEU A 615 28.94 19.88 -16.02
N ILE A 616 27.66 19.94 -15.66
CA ILE A 616 27.21 20.48 -14.37
C ILE A 616 26.33 19.42 -13.72
N LYS A 617 26.61 19.08 -12.45
CA LYS A 617 25.78 18.23 -11.61
C LYS A 617 25.22 19.04 -10.46
N ALA A 618 23.96 18.82 -10.11
CA ALA A 618 23.31 19.52 -9.00
C ALA A 618 22.42 18.59 -8.18
N LYS A 619 22.39 18.81 -6.87
CA LYS A 619 21.46 18.17 -5.92
C LYS A 619 20.77 19.23 -5.07
N ALA A 620 19.57 18.90 -4.60
CA ALA A 620 18.88 19.63 -3.54
C ALA A 620 19.05 18.93 -2.20
N PHE A 621 19.31 19.71 -1.15
CA PHE A 621 19.46 19.24 0.22
C PHE A 621 18.41 19.90 1.11
N TYR A 622 17.68 19.08 1.90
CA TYR A 622 16.62 19.55 2.76
C TYR A 622 16.48 18.65 3.99
N LEU A 623 16.55 19.26 5.19
CA LEU A 623 16.39 18.56 6.48
C LEU A 623 17.25 17.28 6.61
N GLY A 624 18.53 17.38 6.21
CA GLY A 624 19.48 16.27 6.29
C GLY A 624 19.30 15.17 5.23
N LYS A 625 18.49 15.43 4.19
CA LYS A 625 18.26 14.50 3.08
C LYS A 625 18.66 15.14 1.77
N GLU A 626 19.00 14.30 0.79
CA GLU A 626 19.41 14.75 -0.54
C GLU A 626 18.53 14.19 -1.65
N SER A 627 18.43 14.92 -2.73
CA SER A 627 17.76 14.47 -3.95
C SER A 627 18.67 13.55 -4.80
N VAL A 628 18.09 12.90 -5.82
CA VAL A 628 18.88 12.38 -6.95
C VAL A 628 19.57 13.53 -7.68
N THR A 629 20.63 13.22 -8.44
CA THR A 629 21.46 14.21 -9.13
C THR A 629 20.85 14.64 -10.46
N THR A 630 20.63 15.94 -10.66
CA THR A 630 20.35 16.50 -11.98
C THR A 630 21.66 16.74 -12.73
N VAL A 631 21.75 16.28 -13.96
CA VAL A 631 22.93 16.40 -14.80
C VAL A 631 22.61 17.29 -16.01
N LEU A 632 23.44 18.31 -16.24
CA LEU A 632 23.36 19.20 -17.40
C LEU A 632 24.65 19.10 -18.23
N PHE A 633 24.51 18.68 -19.46
CA PHE A 633 25.56 18.79 -20.47
C PHE A 633 25.42 20.13 -21.19
N ASN A 634 26.35 21.04 -20.92
CA ASN A 634 26.37 22.38 -21.53
C ASN A 634 27.16 22.29 -22.84
N ARG A 635 26.46 22.20 -23.96
CA ARG A 635 27.04 22.09 -25.32
C ARG A 635 27.16 23.44 -26.00
#